data_e75649bc72b1284f29cd9196fe5ccfef
#
_entry.id   e75649bc72b1284f29cd9196fe5ccfef
#
_cell.length_a   1.000
_cell.length_b   1.000
_cell.length_c   1.000
_cell.angle_alpha   90.00
_cell.angle_beta   90.00
_cell.angle_gamma   90.00
#
_symmetry.space_group_name_H-M   'P 1'
#
loop_
_entity.id
_entity.type
_entity.pdbx_description
1 polymer ?
#
loop_
_entity_poly.entity_id
_entity_poly.type
_entity_poly.pdbx_seq_one_letter_code
_entity_poly.pdbx_strand_id
1 'polypeptide(L)'
;MRTSPTVFILAFVLFISTTTTTRSQPFEIAPGTDGNDFKSLQRGFAEWKKDRDLNTSKYWKYYKRWEQEMQLHTNAQGEPQIPMDYFEALLEKASNGISERNASTGVWYPIGPAAVPNNLTGYMENGIGRVNCTAFHPSDSNTWFVGVAQGGLWKTVNNGQSYTPLTDQLPITRISDIAIDPIQPDTMYISLCDFEYVGISLQFSGRKRHTHYGLGVYKSTDGGTSWIPTGLNFQIEDGDGSLIRKIIINPANTQTLLACGVGGMYRSIDGGTTWTNQLDSLFWDMIQDPINPQKIYAATGWVKNANVGSAGIYVSNDFGLTWTLLPTGIPPRGAVQRVKLAQSPSNPNRIYALTVDLTGGLYAIYRSDNGGSSWNQTSNTLNVLEYNDGTGTGGQGNYDLGFMVHPQNPNVVYAGGINLWASTDGANTFEPAAYWTTAYGPSIHADIHDLRVHPVTGQFYLSTDGGVQRTDSIIPVAWSALQNGSTFPTVWENLSNGMNATSFYRLSSTRNSGGHLLAGSQDNATVYFDGSTWHTVLGGDGMDNAMDTAINGSFVCSYQFGGFARSDDGGLTFNYWSSNVNGENAEWTTPIMHDDANYQTYYIGYENVVKSTDNGQNWNAISSFPSAGNYGSELSAISVSQADPDVLYAARRVRYEYAQSGKLFRSANGGSSWTDITAGLPDSLFYTYIESDPSDANTVYVSLAGLQTGTKVFKSTNAGLSWTNISHNLPNVPLNCVRVVPGTGDLMVAGDIGVFRLPPGDTVWTEAGSGLPNVIVSDIEFNPALNKMIISTFGRGIWATDLSAVTGFMPSEDASAPLEFLLTPNPNTGQFSLSGALSSNATVEIRDIMGKVVHQTQFETLGSVQMKLNLNSGLYFAVVRDGEKMGVQRFVVQ
;
A
#
# COMPACT_ATOMS: atom_id res chain seq x y z
N MET A 1 -6.61 -35.55 25.40
CA MET A 1 -6.13 -36.01 24.10
C MET A 1 -5.95 -34.78 23.30
N ARG A 2 -4.71 -34.43 22.96
CA ARG A 2 -4.36 -33.25 22.18
C ARG A 2 -4.72 -33.48 20.71
N THR A 3 -5.63 -32.76 20.15
CA THR A 3 -5.88 -32.74 18.71
C THR A 3 -5.02 -31.59 18.11
N SER A 4 -4.09 -32.02 17.30
CA SER A 4 -3.17 -31.17 16.54
C SER A 4 -3.91 -30.31 15.49
N PRO A 5 -3.45 -29.10 15.17
CA PRO A 5 -4.04 -28.23 14.13
C PRO A 5 -3.55 -28.60 12.73
N THR A 6 -3.65 -29.87 12.32
CA THR A 6 -3.08 -30.36 11.04
C THR A 6 -4.12 -30.42 9.89
N VAL A 7 -5.29 -29.82 10.04
CA VAL A 7 -6.37 -29.97 9.03
C VAL A 7 -6.48 -28.81 8.04
N PHE A 8 -5.80 -27.69 8.24
CA PHE A 8 -5.93 -26.51 7.35
C PHE A 8 -4.96 -26.42 6.14
N ILE A 9 -3.98 -27.32 6.06
CA ILE A 9 -3.01 -27.29 4.93
C ILE A 9 -3.49 -28.10 3.71
N LEU A 10 -4.56 -28.90 3.82
CA LEU A 10 -4.93 -29.83 2.73
C LEU A 10 -5.93 -29.27 1.70
N ALA A 11 -6.45 -28.07 1.88
CA ALA A 11 -7.41 -27.49 0.92
C ALA A 11 -6.77 -26.74 -0.26
N PHE A 12 -5.45 -26.51 -0.23
CA PHE A 12 -4.74 -25.76 -1.28
C PHE A 12 -3.89 -26.63 -2.24
N VAL A 13 -3.82 -27.94 -2.03
CA VAL A 13 -2.90 -28.82 -2.79
C VAL A 13 -3.61 -29.72 -3.82
N LEU A 14 -4.90 -29.66 -4.01
CA LEU A 14 -5.60 -30.57 -4.93
C LEU A 14 -6.21 -29.88 -6.16
N PHE A 15 -5.39 -29.16 -6.95
CA PHE A 15 -5.68 -28.87 -8.36
C PHE A 15 -4.37 -28.85 -9.15
N ILE A 16 -3.81 -30.01 -9.40
CA ILE A 16 -2.76 -30.19 -10.44
C ILE A 16 -3.27 -31.24 -11.41
N SER A 17 -3.43 -30.81 -12.61
CA SER A 17 -3.18 -31.41 -13.91
C SER A 17 -4.29 -31.20 -14.93
N THR A 18 -4.17 -30.16 -15.70
CA THR A 18 -4.44 -30.20 -17.14
C THR A 18 -3.44 -29.28 -17.82
N THR A 19 -2.57 -29.89 -18.62
CA THR A 19 -1.64 -29.20 -19.51
C THR A 19 -2.39 -28.34 -20.52
N THR A 20 -2.48 -27.04 -20.24
CA THR A 20 -2.83 -26.06 -21.27
C THR A 20 -1.58 -25.24 -21.59
N THR A 21 -1.21 -25.26 -22.85
CA THR A 21 -0.15 -24.43 -23.44
C THR A 21 -0.33 -22.97 -23.02
N THR A 22 0.58 -22.51 -22.18
CA THR A 22 0.61 -21.11 -21.71
C THR A 22 0.97 -20.21 -22.89
N ARG A 23 -0.02 -19.50 -23.44
CA ARG A 23 0.26 -18.34 -24.30
C ARG A 23 0.76 -17.19 -23.43
N SER A 24 1.90 -16.69 -23.80
CA SER A 24 2.56 -15.54 -23.19
C SER A 24 1.69 -14.30 -23.27
N GLN A 25 1.54 -13.63 -22.14
CA GLN A 25 0.87 -12.35 -21.87
C GLN A 25 -0.64 -12.26 -22.16
N PRO A 26 -1.41 -11.76 -21.16
CA PRO A 26 -2.86 -11.70 -21.23
C PRO A 26 -3.42 -10.64 -22.19
N PHE A 27 -2.60 -9.68 -22.67
CA PHE A 27 -3.05 -8.56 -23.48
C PHE A 27 -2.32 -8.52 -24.82
N GLU A 28 -2.77 -9.25 -25.81
CA GLU A 28 -2.56 -8.81 -27.18
C GLU A 28 -3.52 -7.65 -27.44
N ILE A 29 -3.00 -6.43 -27.41
CA ILE A 29 -3.71 -5.25 -27.94
C ILE A 29 -4.04 -5.58 -29.39
N ALA A 30 -5.32 -5.50 -29.76
CA ALA A 30 -5.74 -5.80 -31.11
C ALA A 30 -4.89 -4.98 -32.10
N PRO A 31 -4.38 -5.61 -33.20
CA PRO A 31 -3.60 -4.91 -34.21
C PRO A 31 -4.37 -3.70 -34.74
N GLY A 32 -3.80 -2.50 -34.63
CA GLY A 32 -4.40 -1.26 -35.13
C GLY A 32 -5.06 -0.36 -34.10
N THR A 33 -5.07 -0.73 -32.80
CA THR A 33 -5.34 0.22 -31.71
C THR A 33 -4.03 0.83 -31.26
N ASP A 34 -3.96 2.16 -31.20
CA ASP A 34 -2.90 2.85 -30.47
C ASP A 34 -2.97 2.33 -29.03
N GLY A 35 -1.98 1.55 -28.60
CA GLY A 35 -1.93 0.88 -27.28
C GLY A 35 -1.94 1.81 -26.07
N ASN A 36 -2.27 3.07 -26.27
CA ASN A 36 -2.34 4.16 -25.33
C ASN A 36 -3.79 4.53 -24.96
N ASP A 37 -4.78 3.85 -25.48
CA ASP A 37 -6.19 4.13 -25.19
C ASP A 37 -6.64 3.30 -23.98
N PHE A 38 -6.90 3.99 -22.84
CA PHE A 38 -7.36 3.37 -21.60
C PHE A 38 -8.60 2.49 -21.81
N LYS A 39 -9.55 2.94 -22.61
CA LYS A 39 -10.78 2.20 -22.95
C LYS A 39 -10.49 0.90 -23.70
N SER A 40 -9.57 0.94 -24.64
CA SER A 40 -9.16 -0.25 -25.39
C SER A 40 -8.47 -1.26 -24.50
N LEU A 41 -7.65 -0.82 -23.54
CA LEU A 41 -7.00 -1.69 -22.56
C LEU A 41 -8.02 -2.32 -21.61
N GLN A 42 -8.99 -1.54 -21.11
CA GLN A 42 -10.07 -2.05 -20.28
C GLN A 42 -10.91 -3.09 -21.05
N ARG A 43 -11.25 -2.82 -22.31
CA ARG A 43 -11.97 -3.76 -23.17
C ARG A 43 -11.16 -5.03 -23.42
N GLY A 44 -9.90 -4.90 -23.77
CA GLY A 44 -8.99 -6.04 -23.99
C GLY A 44 -8.87 -6.92 -22.74
N PHE A 45 -8.79 -6.31 -21.57
CA PHE A 45 -8.78 -7.04 -20.30
C PHE A 45 -10.10 -7.75 -20.02
N ALA A 46 -11.23 -7.08 -20.22
CA ALA A 46 -12.55 -7.67 -20.01
C ALA A 46 -12.79 -8.89 -20.92
N GLU A 47 -12.34 -8.84 -22.18
CA GLU A 47 -12.40 -9.98 -23.11
C GLU A 47 -11.47 -11.13 -22.65
N TRP A 48 -10.24 -10.79 -22.24
CA TRP A 48 -9.28 -11.79 -21.76
C TRP A 48 -9.77 -12.52 -20.50
N LYS A 49 -10.45 -11.82 -19.60
CA LYS A 49 -10.97 -12.34 -18.32
C LYS A 49 -12.05 -13.43 -18.50
N LYS A 50 -12.87 -13.36 -19.56
CA LYS A 50 -14.09 -14.16 -19.75
C LYS A 50 -13.94 -15.66 -19.49
N ASP A 51 -12.82 -16.24 -19.90
CA ASP A 51 -12.62 -17.69 -19.94
C ASP A 51 -11.48 -18.14 -19.00
N ARG A 52 -11.14 -17.33 -17.97
CA ARG A 52 -9.97 -17.58 -17.13
C ARG A 52 -10.29 -17.58 -15.64
N ASP A 53 -9.70 -18.51 -14.93
CA ASP A 53 -9.65 -18.46 -13.48
C ASP A 53 -8.64 -17.38 -13.04
N LEU A 54 -9.16 -16.30 -12.51
CA LEU A 54 -8.38 -15.13 -12.10
C LEU A 54 -7.51 -15.40 -10.87
N ASN A 55 -7.86 -16.40 -10.06
CA ASN A 55 -7.07 -16.80 -8.90
C ASN A 55 -5.71 -17.37 -9.28
N THR A 56 -5.54 -17.77 -10.54
CA THR A 56 -4.28 -18.31 -11.05
C THR A 56 -3.42 -17.29 -11.81
N SER A 57 -3.91 -16.06 -12.00
CA SER A 57 -3.24 -15.05 -12.81
C SER A 57 -2.84 -13.82 -12.00
N LYS A 58 -1.54 -13.57 -11.87
CA LYS A 58 -0.98 -12.38 -11.21
C LYS A 58 -1.22 -11.07 -11.96
N TYR A 59 -1.28 -11.12 -13.27
CA TYR A 59 -1.56 -9.95 -14.11
C TYR A 59 -2.88 -9.27 -13.76
N TRP A 60 -3.84 -10.01 -13.20
CA TRP A 60 -5.09 -9.47 -12.70
C TRP A 60 -4.87 -8.45 -11.60
N LYS A 61 -4.04 -8.77 -10.58
CA LYS A 61 -3.72 -7.89 -9.46
C LYS A 61 -3.08 -6.58 -9.94
N TYR A 62 -2.06 -6.69 -10.79
CA TYR A 62 -1.36 -5.51 -11.34
C TYR A 62 -2.27 -4.67 -12.23
N TYR A 63 -3.07 -5.33 -13.09
CA TYR A 63 -4.01 -4.62 -13.92
C TYR A 63 -5.03 -3.85 -13.11
N LYS A 64 -5.62 -4.46 -12.07
CA LYS A 64 -6.65 -3.80 -11.24
C LYS A 64 -6.09 -2.65 -10.40
N ARG A 65 -4.89 -2.77 -9.87
CA ARG A 65 -4.18 -1.66 -9.22
C ARG A 65 -3.98 -0.50 -10.20
N TRP A 66 -3.45 -0.81 -11.39
CA TRP A 66 -3.25 0.18 -12.45
C TRP A 66 -4.58 0.78 -12.91
N GLU A 67 -5.60 -0.03 -13.16
CA GLU A 67 -6.93 0.43 -13.57
C GLU A 67 -7.54 1.39 -12.55
N GLN A 68 -7.51 1.05 -11.26
CA GLN A 68 -8.03 1.89 -10.19
C GLN A 68 -7.34 3.25 -10.16
N GLU A 69 -6.01 3.26 -10.21
CA GLU A 69 -5.27 4.52 -10.20
C GLU A 69 -5.57 5.36 -11.46
N MET A 70 -5.58 4.72 -12.64
CA MET A 70 -5.87 5.43 -13.89
C MET A 70 -7.27 6.02 -13.92
N GLN A 71 -8.30 5.30 -13.47
CA GLN A 71 -9.68 5.81 -13.50
C GLN A 71 -9.91 6.98 -12.54
N LEU A 72 -9.14 7.06 -11.44
CA LEU A 72 -9.19 8.23 -10.56
C LEU A 72 -8.64 9.50 -11.22
N HIS A 73 -7.77 9.35 -12.22
CA HIS A 73 -7.13 10.45 -12.95
C HIS A 73 -7.68 10.63 -14.38
N THR A 74 -8.87 10.14 -14.69
CA THR A 74 -9.49 10.31 -16.00
C THR A 74 -10.33 11.59 -16.10
N ASN A 75 -10.39 12.14 -17.32
CA ASN A 75 -11.38 13.17 -17.65
C ASN A 75 -12.77 12.54 -17.97
N ALA A 76 -13.76 13.37 -18.26
CA ALA A 76 -15.11 12.93 -18.61
C ALA A 76 -15.19 12.08 -19.90
N GLN A 77 -14.17 12.12 -20.72
CA GLN A 77 -14.03 11.28 -21.94
C GLN A 77 -13.41 9.92 -21.63
N GLY A 78 -12.99 9.65 -20.38
CA GLY A 78 -12.28 8.44 -19.97
C GLY A 78 -10.85 8.38 -20.49
N GLU A 79 -10.23 9.54 -20.65
CA GLU A 79 -8.82 9.66 -21.02
C GLU A 79 -8.03 10.00 -19.76
N PRO A 80 -7.05 9.18 -19.38
CA PRO A 80 -6.17 9.50 -18.25
C PRO A 80 -5.38 10.77 -18.52
N GLN A 81 -5.38 11.66 -17.55
CA GLN A 81 -4.69 12.94 -17.61
C GLN A 81 -4.00 13.22 -16.29
N ILE A 82 -2.89 13.92 -16.36
CA ILE A 82 -2.28 14.59 -15.22
C ILE A 82 -2.16 16.06 -15.65
N PRO A 83 -3.17 16.89 -15.40
CA PRO A 83 -3.14 18.28 -15.80
C PRO A 83 -2.12 19.07 -14.97
N MET A 84 -1.63 20.16 -15.55
CA MET A 84 -0.64 21.02 -14.92
C MET A 84 -1.15 21.62 -13.61
N ASP A 85 -2.44 21.98 -13.52
CA ASP A 85 -3.04 22.52 -12.30
C ASP A 85 -2.93 21.55 -11.09
N TYR A 86 -3.00 20.24 -11.30
CA TYR A 86 -2.70 19.25 -10.24
C TYR A 86 -1.26 19.39 -9.74
N PHE A 87 -0.32 19.50 -10.67
CA PHE A 87 1.09 19.63 -10.34
C PHE A 87 1.43 21.00 -9.72
N GLU A 88 0.83 22.06 -10.23
CA GLU A 88 0.93 23.41 -9.65
C GLU A 88 0.40 23.45 -8.22
N ALA A 89 -0.72 22.80 -7.93
CA ALA A 89 -1.26 22.67 -6.58
C ALA A 89 -0.32 21.92 -5.63
N LEU A 90 0.33 20.85 -6.11
CA LEU A 90 1.35 20.13 -5.34
C LEU A 90 2.58 20.99 -5.07
N LEU A 91 3.09 21.68 -6.08
CA LEU A 91 4.24 22.61 -5.95
C LEU A 91 3.93 23.77 -5.03
N GLU A 92 2.73 24.35 -5.14
CA GLU A 92 2.30 25.44 -4.28
C GLU A 92 2.25 24.97 -2.81
N LYS A 93 1.65 23.83 -2.55
CA LYS A 93 1.62 23.23 -1.21
C LYS A 93 3.02 22.98 -0.67
N ALA A 94 3.92 22.42 -1.48
CA ALA A 94 5.31 22.16 -1.10
C ALA A 94 6.13 23.43 -0.87
N SER A 95 5.95 24.48 -1.71
CA SER A 95 6.73 25.73 -1.64
C SER A 95 6.30 26.67 -0.51
N ASN A 96 5.02 26.64 -0.16
CA ASN A 96 4.48 27.49 0.89
C ASN A 96 4.83 26.98 2.29
N GLY A 97 5.57 25.87 2.36
CA GLY A 97 5.72 25.11 3.59
C GLY A 97 4.31 24.88 4.11
N ILE A 98 3.97 23.92 4.86
CA ILE A 98 2.61 23.69 5.39
C ILE A 98 1.99 25.05 5.73
N SER A 99 1.32 25.66 4.75
CA SER A 99 1.08 27.12 4.77
C SER A 99 0.00 27.42 5.79
N GLU A 100 0.34 28.27 6.74
CA GLU A 100 -0.55 28.86 7.74
C GLU A 100 -1.69 29.71 7.14
N ARG A 101 -1.81 29.80 5.80
CA ARG A 101 -2.86 30.59 5.14
C ARG A 101 -4.19 29.85 5.18
N ASN A 102 -4.95 30.10 6.26
CA ASN A 102 -6.32 29.63 6.48
C ASN A 102 -6.50 28.16 6.92
N ALA A 103 -5.43 27.46 7.34
CA ALA A 103 -5.58 26.15 7.98
C ALA A 103 -6.28 26.34 9.36
N SER A 104 -7.11 25.38 9.72
CA SER A 104 -7.62 25.27 11.09
C SER A 104 -6.44 25.02 12.06
N THR A 105 -6.63 25.30 13.34
CA THR A 105 -5.56 25.21 14.35
C THR A 105 -5.09 23.77 14.67
N GLY A 106 -5.72 22.76 14.05
CA GLY A 106 -5.35 21.34 14.24
C GLY A 106 -3.95 21.02 13.70
N VAL A 107 -3.22 20.19 14.42
CA VAL A 107 -1.92 19.65 13.99
C VAL A 107 -2.04 18.16 13.77
N TRP A 108 -1.65 17.69 12.59
CA TRP A 108 -1.58 16.27 12.28
C TRP A 108 -0.35 15.61 12.90
N TYR A 109 -0.55 14.42 13.45
CA TYR A 109 0.54 13.57 13.94
C TYR A 109 0.30 12.12 13.54
N PRO A 110 1.38 11.36 13.26
CA PRO A 110 1.26 9.96 12.88
C PRO A 110 0.87 9.10 14.10
N ILE A 111 -0.04 8.15 13.90
CA ILE A 111 -0.43 7.17 14.92
C ILE A 111 -0.07 5.72 14.54
N GLY A 112 0.52 5.52 13.36
CA GLY A 112 1.14 4.27 12.98
C GLY A 112 0.49 3.53 11.81
N PRO A 113 0.83 2.25 11.65
CA PRO A 113 1.87 1.53 12.37
C PRO A 113 3.27 2.11 12.10
N ALA A 114 4.01 2.42 13.16
CA ALA A 114 5.42 2.83 13.07
C ALA A 114 6.38 1.71 13.50
N ALA A 115 5.84 0.59 13.92
CA ALA A 115 6.54 -0.66 14.13
C ALA A 115 5.83 -1.77 13.35
N VAL A 116 6.59 -2.77 12.95
CA VAL A 116 6.02 -3.95 12.27
C VAL A 116 4.94 -4.55 13.17
N PRO A 117 3.68 -4.67 12.69
CA PRO A 117 2.58 -5.17 13.49
C PRO A 117 2.81 -6.61 13.97
N ASN A 118 2.25 -6.98 15.12
CA ASN A 118 2.30 -8.35 15.61
C ASN A 118 1.57 -9.28 14.65
N ASN A 119 2.22 -10.37 14.25
CA ASN A 119 1.69 -11.30 13.28
C ASN A 119 0.71 -12.30 13.90
N LEU A 120 -0.59 -12.13 13.69
CA LEU A 120 -1.61 -13.10 14.07
C LEU A 120 -1.89 -14.14 12.97
N THR A 121 -1.46 -13.87 11.72
CA THR A 121 -1.67 -14.80 10.61
C THR A 121 -0.74 -16.02 10.68
N GLY A 122 0.47 -15.82 11.14
CA GLY A 122 1.47 -16.87 11.41
C GLY A 122 2.09 -17.55 10.18
N TYR A 123 1.73 -17.16 8.94
CA TYR A 123 2.19 -17.86 7.75
C TYR A 123 3.12 -17.04 6.82
N MET A 124 3.21 -15.74 7.01
CA MET A 124 4.04 -14.82 6.21
C MET A 124 4.81 -13.85 7.11
N GLU A 125 5.84 -13.23 6.58
CA GLU A 125 6.53 -12.14 7.26
C GLU A 125 5.68 -10.86 7.17
N ASN A 126 5.64 -10.08 8.24
CA ASN A 126 4.95 -8.79 8.27
C ASN A 126 5.85 -7.67 7.81
N GLY A 127 5.24 -6.62 7.26
CA GLY A 127 5.92 -5.40 6.85
C GLY A 127 5.17 -4.14 7.24
N ILE A 128 5.75 -3.01 6.86
CA ILE A 128 5.17 -1.67 7.05
C ILE A 128 5.09 -0.87 5.75
N GLY A 129 5.63 -1.36 4.65
CA GLY A 129 5.55 -0.68 3.36
C GLY A 129 6.76 -0.94 2.47
N ARG A 130 6.59 -0.70 1.18
CA ARG A 130 7.55 -1.01 0.14
C ARG A 130 8.76 -0.07 0.16
N VAL A 131 9.94 -0.68 0.23
CA VAL A 131 11.24 -0.01 0.12
C VAL A 131 11.88 -0.35 -1.23
N ASN A 132 12.15 0.67 -2.05
CA ASN A 132 12.77 0.52 -3.36
C ASN A 132 14.29 0.41 -3.28
N CYS A 133 14.93 1.09 -2.32
CA CYS A 133 16.38 1.12 -2.21
C CYS A 133 16.86 1.52 -0.82
N THR A 134 18.11 1.15 -0.52
CA THR A 134 18.87 1.64 0.64
C THR A 134 20.16 2.30 0.17
N ALA A 135 20.70 3.26 0.95
CA ALA A 135 22.01 3.87 0.70
C ALA A 135 22.75 4.10 2.02
N PHE A 136 24.03 3.78 2.04
CA PHE A 136 24.84 3.82 3.25
C PHE A 136 25.79 5.02 3.24
N HIS A 137 25.96 5.63 4.40
CA HIS A 137 27.01 6.63 4.58
C HIS A 137 28.38 5.97 4.36
N PRO A 138 29.31 6.60 3.59
CA PRO A 138 30.52 5.93 3.16
C PRO A 138 31.51 5.53 4.27
N SER A 139 31.42 6.15 5.44
CA SER A 139 32.34 5.92 6.58
C SER A 139 31.67 5.75 7.95
N ASP A 140 30.37 6.06 8.08
CA ASP A 140 29.62 5.89 9.32
C ASP A 140 28.65 4.72 9.21
N SER A 141 28.94 3.63 9.91
CA SER A 141 28.10 2.43 9.87
C SER A 141 26.72 2.57 10.51
N ASN A 142 26.50 3.63 11.30
CA ASN A 142 25.22 3.87 11.96
C ASN A 142 24.28 4.73 11.13
N THR A 143 24.82 5.46 10.13
CA THR A 143 24.04 6.37 9.28
C THR A 143 23.77 5.74 7.91
N TRP A 144 22.48 5.61 7.59
CA TRP A 144 22.04 5.16 6.28
C TRP A 144 20.62 5.63 5.97
N PHE A 145 20.19 5.45 4.74
CA PHE A 145 18.99 6.03 4.16
C PHE A 145 18.12 4.96 3.51
N VAL A 146 16.81 5.18 3.57
CA VAL A 146 15.80 4.27 3.00
C VAL A 146 14.90 5.05 2.06
N GLY A 147 14.86 4.63 0.80
CA GLY A 147 13.95 5.16 -0.22
C GLY A 147 12.68 4.35 -0.28
N VAL A 148 11.57 4.92 0.22
CA VAL A 148 10.25 4.29 0.23
C VAL A 148 9.49 4.65 -1.04
N ALA A 149 8.75 3.69 -1.58
CA ALA A 149 8.07 3.83 -2.86
C ALA A 149 7.04 4.97 -2.91
N GLN A 150 6.28 5.14 -1.82
CA GLN A 150 5.23 6.16 -1.69
C GLN A 150 5.36 6.98 -0.39
N GLY A 151 6.39 6.71 0.42
CA GLY A 151 6.55 7.25 1.77
C GLY A 151 7.77 8.16 1.97
N GLY A 152 8.50 8.51 0.90
CA GLY A 152 9.62 9.42 0.94
C GLY A 152 10.96 8.80 1.33
N LEU A 153 11.91 9.67 1.63
CA LEU A 153 13.25 9.33 2.10
C LEU A 153 13.31 9.36 3.62
N TRP A 154 13.86 8.30 4.21
CA TRP A 154 14.07 8.18 5.65
C TRP A 154 15.55 8.04 5.97
N LYS A 155 15.99 8.66 7.06
CA LYS A 155 17.38 8.60 7.57
C LYS A 155 17.40 7.97 8.94
N THR A 156 18.31 7.04 9.16
CA THR A 156 18.72 6.59 10.48
C THR A 156 20.15 7.06 10.78
N VAL A 157 20.44 7.32 12.04
CA VAL A 157 21.80 7.64 12.57
C VAL A 157 22.18 6.70 13.71
N ASN A 158 21.40 5.66 13.94
CA ASN A 158 21.58 4.69 15.02
C ASN A 158 21.34 3.26 14.53
N ASN A 159 21.78 2.99 13.29
CA ASN A 159 21.77 1.66 12.67
C ASN A 159 20.37 1.01 12.60
N GLY A 160 19.33 1.81 12.27
CA GLY A 160 17.97 1.33 12.06
C GLY A 160 17.09 1.24 13.31
N GLN A 161 17.54 1.77 14.46
CA GLN A 161 16.72 1.81 15.68
C GLN A 161 15.64 2.89 15.64
N SER A 162 15.87 3.96 14.90
CA SER A 162 14.90 5.01 14.63
C SER A 162 15.17 5.72 13.31
N TYR A 163 14.14 6.38 12.78
CA TYR A 163 14.21 7.07 11.49
C TYR A 163 13.61 8.46 11.56
N THR A 164 14.14 9.35 10.71
CA THR A 164 13.62 10.70 10.48
C THR A 164 13.24 10.84 9.01
N PRO A 165 12.02 11.28 8.67
CA PRO A 165 11.66 11.57 7.29
C PRO A 165 12.37 12.84 6.80
N LEU A 166 12.82 12.84 5.55
CA LEU A 166 13.59 13.94 4.97
C LEU A 166 12.93 14.63 3.77
N THR A 167 11.78 14.16 3.31
CA THR A 167 11.16 14.62 2.06
C THR A 167 9.70 15.00 2.20
N ASP A 168 9.20 15.22 3.43
CA ASP A 168 7.79 15.53 3.69
C ASP A 168 7.33 16.84 3.05
N GLN A 169 8.26 17.78 2.82
CA GLN A 169 8.02 19.06 2.17
C GLN A 169 8.10 19.01 0.64
N LEU A 170 8.54 17.87 0.05
CA LEU A 170 8.62 17.76 -1.41
C LEU A 170 7.24 17.55 -2.05
N PRO A 171 7.06 17.92 -3.33
CA PRO A 171 5.77 17.77 -4.01
C PRO A 171 5.27 16.34 -4.07
N ILE A 172 6.18 15.37 -4.18
CA ILE A 172 5.87 13.93 -4.13
C ILE A 172 6.84 13.22 -3.20
N THR A 173 6.37 12.12 -2.60
CA THR A 173 7.13 11.31 -1.64
C THR A 173 7.48 9.93 -2.21
N ARG A 174 8.02 9.90 -3.44
CA ARG A 174 8.38 8.68 -4.16
C ARG A 174 9.87 8.63 -4.42
N ILE A 175 10.57 7.60 -3.96
CA ILE A 175 12.03 7.47 -4.09
C ILE A 175 12.39 6.18 -4.81
N SER A 176 13.14 6.27 -5.94
CA SER A 176 13.66 5.12 -6.66
C SER A 176 15.13 4.84 -6.41
N ASP A 177 15.94 5.87 -6.25
CA ASP A 177 17.37 5.71 -5.99
C ASP A 177 17.94 6.86 -5.15
N ILE A 178 19.03 6.58 -4.45
CA ILE A 178 19.77 7.51 -3.58
C ILE A 178 21.25 7.39 -3.90
N ALA A 179 21.90 8.50 -4.26
CA ALA A 179 23.33 8.58 -4.44
C ALA A 179 23.95 9.56 -3.43
N ILE A 180 24.93 9.09 -2.65
CA ILE A 180 25.61 9.86 -1.63
C ILE A 180 27.02 10.17 -2.13
N ASP A 181 27.45 11.42 -2.03
CA ASP A 181 28.79 11.83 -2.42
C ASP A 181 29.82 11.16 -1.48
N PRO A 182 30.74 10.33 -2.02
CA PRO A 182 31.69 9.58 -1.19
C PRO A 182 32.75 10.45 -0.50
N ILE A 183 32.90 11.72 -0.92
CA ILE A 183 33.88 12.68 -0.37
C ILE A 183 33.16 13.68 0.57
N GLN A 184 31.95 14.09 0.21
CA GLN A 184 31.13 15.04 0.96
C GLN A 184 29.74 14.44 1.21
N PRO A 185 29.58 13.54 2.19
CA PRO A 185 28.35 12.76 2.38
C PRO A 185 27.09 13.56 2.68
N ASP A 186 27.23 14.83 3.10
CA ASP A 186 26.10 15.76 3.20
C ASP A 186 25.54 16.16 1.82
N THR A 187 26.31 15.93 0.75
CA THR A 187 25.84 16.10 -0.64
C THR A 187 25.23 14.79 -1.12
N MET A 188 23.95 14.85 -1.49
CA MET A 188 23.17 13.69 -1.89
C MET A 188 22.28 14.03 -3.09
N TYR A 189 21.97 13.01 -3.86
CA TYR A 189 21.01 13.08 -4.97
C TYR A 189 19.97 11.98 -4.79
N ILE A 190 18.71 12.31 -5.07
CA ILE A 190 17.60 11.35 -5.07
C ILE A 190 16.83 11.40 -6.37
N SER A 191 16.32 10.27 -6.80
CA SER A 191 15.36 10.19 -7.88
C SER A 191 13.95 10.23 -7.30
N LEU A 192 13.20 11.29 -7.61
CA LEU A 192 11.80 11.44 -7.22
C LEU A 192 10.88 10.75 -8.21
N CYS A 193 10.74 9.44 -8.10
CA CYS A 193 9.77 8.63 -8.84
C CYS A 193 9.63 7.24 -8.18
N ASP A 194 8.67 6.45 -8.65
CA ASP A 194 8.52 5.04 -8.33
C ASP A 194 8.81 4.18 -9.56
N PHE A 195 10.08 3.90 -9.81
CA PHE A 195 10.52 3.23 -11.04
C PHE A 195 10.14 1.74 -11.09
N GLU A 196 9.94 1.07 -9.98
CA GLU A 196 9.59 -0.36 -9.99
C GLU A 196 8.23 -0.61 -10.65
N TYR A 197 7.29 0.32 -10.51
CA TYR A 197 6.01 0.27 -11.23
C TYR A 197 6.09 0.62 -12.72
N VAL A 198 7.18 1.20 -13.19
CA VAL A 198 7.37 1.58 -14.59
C VAL A 198 7.23 0.38 -15.52
N GLY A 199 7.82 -0.76 -15.16
CA GLY A 199 7.73 -1.98 -15.97
C GLY A 199 6.30 -2.46 -16.20
N ILE A 200 5.45 -2.29 -15.20
CA ILE A 200 4.02 -2.61 -15.29
C ILE A 200 3.28 -1.53 -16.06
N SER A 201 3.51 -0.28 -15.71
CA SER A 201 2.84 0.88 -16.31
C SER A 201 3.11 1.01 -17.81
N LEU A 202 4.36 0.83 -18.26
CA LEU A 202 4.74 0.87 -19.68
C LEU A 202 4.03 -0.22 -20.51
N GLN A 203 3.69 -1.36 -19.92
CA GLN A 203 2.97 -2.42 -20.63
C GLN A 203 1.53 -2.03 -20.96
N PHE A 204 0.93 -1.17 -20.13
CA PHE A 204 -0.46 -0.76 -20.25
C PHE A 204 -0.62 0.60 -20.92
N SER A 205 0.17 1.59 -20.54
CA SER A 205 -0.06 2.98 -20.92
C SER A 205 0.94 3.57 -21.92
N GLY A 206 2.00 2.83 -22.29
CA GLY A 206 3.06 3.39 -23.14
C GLY A 206 3.84 4.52 -22.44
N ARG A 207 4.67 5.25 -23.22
CA ARG A 207 5.60 6.22 -22.68
C ARG A 207 4.98 7.48 -22.04
N LYS A 208 3.78 7.88 -22.44
CA LYS A 208 3.25 9.23 -22.12
C LYS A 208 2.19 9.28 -21.02
N ARG A 209 1.86 8.16 -20.34
CA ARG A 209 0.71 8.13 -19.41
C ARG A 209 1.01 7.22 -18.24
N HIS A 210 1.95 7.65 -17.39
CA HIS A 210 2.32 6.90 -16.20
C HIS A 210 1.47 7.32 -15.01
N THR A 211 0.88 6.37 -14.33
CA THR A 211 0.29 6.55 -13.00
C THR A 211 1.35 6.96 -11.99
N HIS A 212 2.57 6.49 -12.17
CA HIS A 212 3.71 6.70 -11.27
C HIS A 212 4.71 7.69 -11.84
N TYR A 213 4.26 8.88 -12.19
CA TYR A 213 5.13 9.97 -12.67
C TYR A 213 6.21 10.33 -11.67
N GLY A 214 7.27 10.96 -12.14
CA GLY A 214 8.40 11.43 -11.35
C GLY A 214 8.74 12.89 -11.63
N LEU A 215 9.56 13.46 -10.79
CA LEU A 215 10.06 14.84 -10.93
C LEU A 215 11.54 14.94 -11.25
N GLY A 216 12.16 13.83 -11.66
CA GLY A 216 13.59 13.80 -12.00
C GLY A 216 14.50 13.74 -10.77
N VAL A 217 15.64 14.41 -10.82
CA VAL A 217 16.68 14.34 -9.81
C VAL A 217 16.70 15.59 -8.93
N TYR A 218 16.71 15.37 -7.62
CA TYR A 218 16.84 16.41 -6.59
C TYR A 218 18.16 16.26 -5.85
N LYS A 219 18.74 17.39 -5.42
CA LYS A 219 20.01 17.50 -4.72
C LYS A 219 19.83 18.09 -3.32
N SER A 220 20.49 17.52 -2.33
CA SER A 220 20.75 18.12 -1.02
C SER A 220 22.25 18.38 -0.85
N THR A 221 22.60 19.37 -0.01
CA THR A 221 23.98 19.66 0.40
C THR A 221 24.11 19.77 1.93
N ASP A 222 23.07 19.35 2.65
CA ASP A 222 22.94 19.46 4.12
C ASP A 222 22.44 18.15 4.77
N GLY A 223 22.83 17.02 4.18
CA GLY A 223 22.50 15.68 4.70
C GLY A 223 21.03 15.31 4.58
N GLY A 224 20.31 15.91 3.61
CA GLY A 224 18.91 15.64 3.33
C GLY A 224 17.92 16.55 4.06
N THR A 225 18.39 17.59 4.76
CA THR A 225 17.50 18.54 5.47
C THR A 225 16.72 19.42 4.50
N SER A 226 17.37 19.84 3.40
CA SER A 226 16.73 20.58 2.32
C SER A 226 17.06 19.99 0.96
N TRP A 227 16.18 20.20 -0.02
CA TRP A 227 16.29 19.65 -1.36
C TRP A 227 15.98 20.71 -2.41
N ILE A 228 16.78 20.72 -3.48
CA ILE A 228 16.57 21.56 -4.65
C ILE A 228 16.51 20.69 -5.92
N PRO A 229 15.66 21.01 -6.89
CA PRO A 229 15.66 20.33 -8.18
C PRO A 229 16.99 20.59 -8.93
N THR A 230 17.49 19.56 -9.63
CA THR A 230 18.64 19.72 -10.55
C THR A 230 18.16 20.15 -11.93
N GLY A 231 19.10 20.32 -12.89
CA GLY A 231 18.75 20.53 -14.29
C GLY A 231 18.07 19.32 -14.97
N LEU A 232 18.11 18.13 -14.34
CA LEU A 232 17.34 16.96 -14.76
C LEU A 232 16.02 16.91 -13.97
N ASN A 233 15.26 17.97 -14.07
CA ASN A 233 13.96 18.13 -13.43
C ASN A 233 12.91 18.24 -14.54
N PHE A 234 12.15 17.16 -14.71
CA PHE A 234 11.14 17.07 -15.75
C PHE A 234 9.78 17.58 -15.28
N GLN A 235 9.12 18.31 -16.16
CA GLN A 235 7.69 18.61 -16.01
C GLN A 235 6.90 17.33 -16.25
N ILE A 236 5.75 17.20 -15.62
CA ILE A 236 4.87 16.03 -15.81
C ILE A 236 4.45 15.85 -17.28
N GLU A 237 4.33 16.95 -18.04
CA GLU A 237 4.02 16.90 -19.47
C GLU A 237 5.08 16.18 -20.32
N ASP A 238 6.34 16.21 -19.91
CA ASP A 238 7.45 15.56 -20.62
C ASP A 238 7.46 14.03 -20.41
N GLY A 239 6.67 13.52 -19.48
CA GLY A 239 6.31 12.13 -19.27
C GLY A 239 7.48 11.17 -19.03
N ASP A 240 8.20 10.87 -20.07
CA ASP A 240 9.18 9.79 -20.10
C ASP A 240 10.49 10.10 -19.38
N GLY A 241 10.97 11.35 -19.49
CA GLY A 241 12.23 11.77 -18.93
C GLY A 241 12.22 11.92 -17.40
N SER A 242 11.04 11.98 -16.78
CA SER A 242 10.90 12.18 -15.34
C SER A 242 11.19 10.93 -14.50
N LEU A 243 11.24 9.75 -15.13
CA LEU A 243 11.42 8.47 -14.47
C LEU A 243 12.88 8.04 -14.51
N ILE A 244 13.61 8.35 -13.45
CA ILE A 244 15.03 8.02 -13.28
C ILE A 244 15.18 6.80 -12.39
N ARG A 245 15.86 5.76 -12.90
CA ARG A 245 16.07 4.48 -12.21
C ARG A 245 17.29 4.50 -11.29
N LYS A 246 18.39 5.12 -11.76
CA LYS A 246 19.68 5.03 -11.08
C LYS A 246 20.48 6.32 -11.25
N ILE A 247 21.23 6.67 -10.20
CA ILE A 247 22.15 7.81 -10.16
C ILE A 247 23.53 7.31 -9.71
N ILE A 248 24.61 7.68 -10.38
CA ILE A 248 25.98 7.38 -9.98
C ILE A 248 26.81 8.67 -9.94
N ILE A 249 27.57 8.85 -8.87
CA ILE A 249 28.51 9.96 -8.66
C ILE A 249 29.91 9.46 -8.99
N ASN A 250 30.70 10.21 -9.76
CA ASN A 250 32.09 9.90 -10.03
C ASN A 250 32.95 10.16 -8.78
N PRO A 251 33.52 9.13 -8.14
CA PRO A 251 34.31 9.34 -6.91
C PRO A 251 35.62 10.09 -7.13
N ALA A 252 36.11 10.17 -8.39
CA ALA A 252 37.32 10.95 -8.74
C ALA A 252 36.99 12.43 -9.00
N ASN A 253 35.73 12.74 -9.31
CA ASN A 253 35.26 14.12 -9.52
C ASN A 253 33.75 14.16 -9.25
N THR A 254 33.33 14.47 -8.04
CA THR A 254 31.94 14.39 -7.59
C THR A 254 31.00 15.41 -8.24
N GLN A 255 31.53 16.35 -9.04
CA GLN A 255 30.74 17.20 -9.92
C GLN A 255 30.26 16.45 -11.18
N THR A 256 30.83 15.28 -11.47
CA THR A 256 30.43 14.46 -12.61
C THR A 256 29.45 13.37 -12.16
N LEU A 257 28.28 13.36 -12.76
CA LEU A 257 27.16 12.47 -12.42
C LEU A 257 26.65 11.76 -13.67
N LEU A 258 26.11 10.55 -13.46
CA LEU A 258 25.27 9.83 -14.42
C LEU A 258 23.90 9.58 -13.80
N ALA A 259 22.86 9.69 -14.63
CA ALA A 259 21.52 9.28 -14.29
C ALA A 259 20.88 8.56 -15.48
N CYS A 260 20.15 7.48 -15.23
CA CYS A 260 19.50 6.73 -16.30
C CYS A 260 18.08 6.33 -15.93
N GLY A 261 17.24 6.18 -16.96
CA GLY A 261 15.83 5.81 -16.79
C GLY A 261 15.10 5.62 -18.10
N VAL A 262 13.81 5.92 -18.11
CA VAL A 262 12.95 5.69 -19.29
C VAL A 262 13.38 6.54 -20.48
N GLY A 263 13.74 7.80 -20.25
CA GLY A 263 14.08 8.76 -21.32
C GLY A 263 15.52 8.69 -21.80
N GLY A 264 16.40 7.90 -21.19
CA GLY A 264 17.77 7.79 -21.65
C GLY A 264 18.83 7.71 -20.57
N MET A 265 20.08 7.93 -21.00
CA MET A 265 21.26 8.07 -20.16
C MET A 265 21.71 9.54 -20.17
N TYR A 266 21.78 10.14 -19.01
CA TYR A 266 22.11 11.55 -18.82
C TYR A 266 23.43 11.71 -18.07
N ARG A 267 24.22 12.71 -18.44
CA ARG A 267 25.49 13.04 -17.82
C ARG A 267 25.55 14.52 -17.44
N SER A 268 25.98 14.80 -16.22
CA SER A 268 26.31 16.14 -15.73
C SER A 268 27.81 16.23 -15.43
N ILE A 269 28.39 17.43 -15.52
CA ILE A 269 29.77 17.74 -15.13
C ILE A 269 29.88 18.92 -14.16
N ASP A 270 28.76 19.41 -13.67
CA ASP A 270 28.63 20.61 -12.84
C ASP A 270 27.74 20.38 -11.60
N GLY A 271 27.76 19.14 -11.07
CA GLY A 271 27.03 18.78 -9.87
C GLY A 271 25.52 18.76 -10.04
N GLY A 272 25.06 18.48 -11.27
CA GLY A 272 23.64 18.35 -11.59
C GLY A 272 22.97 19.66 -12.03
N THR A 273 23.74 20.75 -12.19
CA THR A 273 23.17 22.02 -12.66
C THR A 273 22.70 21.92 -14.11
N THR A 274 23.48 21.27 -14.96
CA THR A 274 23.11 20.96 -16.34
C THR A 274 23.33 19.48 -16.66
N TRP A 275 22.54 18.97 -17.60
CA TRP A 275 22.58 17.57 -18.02
C TRP A 275 22.52 17.45 -19.54
N THR A 276 23.25 16.47 -20.07
CA THR A 276 23.23 16.13 -21.51
C THR A 276 22.81 14.67 -21.67
N ASN A 277 21.88 14.41 -22.58
CA ASN A 277 21.51 13.04 -22.96
C ASN A 277 22.65 12.43 -23.78
N GLN A 278 23.20 11.31 -23.31
CA GLN A 278 24.30 10.62 -23.95
C GLN A 278 23.84 9.45 -24.83
N LEU A 279 22.68 8.85 -24.49
CA LEU A 279 22.17 7.68 -25.20
C LEU A 279 20.65 7.56 -24.97
N ASP A 280 19.90 7.65 -26.06
CA ASP A 280 18.45 7.52 -26.04
C ASP A 280 18.04 6.03 -26.04
N SER A 281 17.66 5.50 -24.89
CA SER A 281 17.13 4.13 -24.71
C SER A 281 16.43 4.00 -23.36
N LEU A 282 15.70 2.92 -23.16
CA LEU A 282 15.09 2.58 -21.88
C LEU A 282 16.10 1.82 -21.02
N PHE A 283 16.60 2.45 -19.97
CA PHE A 283 17.58 1.86 -19.05
C PHE A 283 16.89 1.31 -17.78
N TRP A 284 17.25 0.07 -17.45
CA TRP A 284 16.79 -0.62 -16.25
C TRP A 284 17.81 -0.69 -15.13
N ASP A 285 19.10 -0.64 -15.48
CA ASP A 285 20.16 -0.73 -14.49
C ASP A 285 21.46 -0.07 -14.95
N MET A 286 22.31 0.31 -14.00
CA MET A 286 23.62 0.86 -14.23
C MET A 286 24.52 0.49 -13.04
N ILE A 287 25.71 -0.03 -13.31
CA ILE A 287 26.71 -0.38 -12.31
C ILE A 287 28.06 0.23 -12.63
N GLN A 288 28.79 0.64 -11.60
CA GLN A 288 30.14 1.17 -11.68
C GLN A 288 31.16 0.07 -11.36
N ASP A 289 32.23 -0.01 -12.13
CA ASP A 289 33.31 -0.95 -11.86
C ASP A 289 33.98 -0.61 -10.51
N PRO A 290 34.08 -1.56 -9.58
CA PRO A 290 34.56 -1.30 -8.21
C PRO A 290 36.03 -0.94 -8.11
N ILE A 291 36.84 -1.20 -9.15
CA ILE A 291 38.29 -0.88 -9.20
C ILE A 291 38.58 0.27 -10.15
N ASN A 292 37.90 0.33 -11.28
CA ASN A 292 38.03 1.42 -12.24
C ASN A 292 36.73 2.26 -12.30
N PRO A 293 36.60 3.30 -11.49
CA PRO A 293 35.36 4.09 -11.44
C PRO A 293 34.99 4.81 -12.73
N GLN A 294 35.91 4.92 -13.70
CA GLN A 294 35.62 5.47 -15.02
C GLN A 294 34.84 4.48 -15.90
N LYS A 295 34.85 3.20 -15.53
CA LYS A 295 34.18 2.15 -16.29
C LYS A 295 32.76 1.91 -15.72
N ILE A 296 31.78 2.06 -16.58
CA ILE A 296 30.34 1.92 -16.25
C ILE A 296 29.75 0.90 -17.21
N TYR A 297 28.90 0.02 -16.66
CA TYR A 297 28.04 -0.83 -17.45
C TYR A 297 26.60 -0.41 -17.25
N ALA A 298 25.81 -0.40 -18.32
CA ALA A 298 24.41 -0.03 -18.28
C ALA A 298 23.56 -1.04 -19.05
N ALA A 299 22.41 -1.40 -18.49
CA ALA A 299 21.52 -2.40 -19.05
C ALA A 299 20.21 -1.75 -19.53
N THR A 300 19.81 -2.10 -20.74
CA THR A 300 18.56 -1.68 -21.35
C THR A 300 17.55 -2.81 -21.44
N GLY A 301 16.30 -2.49 -21.74
CA GLY A 301 15.24 -3.47 -21.91
C GLY A 301 14.27 -3.11 -23.03
N TRP A 302 13.37 -4.03 -23.34
CA TRP A 302 12.34 -3.84 -24.36
C TRP A 302 10.95 -4.11 -23.80
N VAL A 303 10.05 -3.16 -23.92
CA VAL A 303 8.64 -3.31 -23.56
C VAL A 303 7.82 -3.57 -24.82
N LYS A 304 7.36 -4.81 -24.97
CA LYS A 304 6.68 -5.31 -26.18
C LYS A 304 5.44 -4.48 -26.55
N ASN A 305 4.55 -4.28 -25.59
CA ASN A 305 3.26 -3.66 -25.88
C ASN A 305 3.38 -2.17 -26.24
N ALA A 306 4.34 -1.48 -25.61
CA ALA A 306 4.65 -0.09 -25.95
C ALA A 306 5.62 0.03 -27.13
N ASN A 307 6.23 -1.07 -27.58
CA ASN A 307 7.30 -1.13 -28.59
C ASN A 307 8.46 -0.16 -28.29
N VAL A 308 8.86 -0.08 -27.02
CA VAL A 308 9.85 0.84 -26.50
C VAL A 308 11.12 0.12 -26.11
N GLY A 309 12.29 0.71 -26.43
CA GLY A 309 13.60 0.23 -26.04
C GLY A 309 14.12 -0.94 -26.87
N SER A 310 15.20 -1.53 -26.39
CA SER A 310 15.89 -2.70 -26.95
C SER A 310 16.77 -3.29 -25.86
N ALA A 311 16.63 -4.58 -25.55
CA ALA A 311 17.45 -5.23 -24.53
C ALA A 311 18.92 -5.31 -24.97
N GLY A 312 19.83 -4.97 -24.07
CA GLY A 312 21.28 -5.01 -24.33
C GLY A 312 22.09 -4.49 -23.16
N ILE A 313 23.40 -4.64 -23.24
CA ILE A 313 24.34 -4.12 -22.25
C ILE A 313 25.32 -3.19 -22.96
N TYR A 314 25.47 -1.99 -22.45
CA TYR A 314 26.41 -0.99 -22.90
C TYR A 314 27.56 -0.87 -21.89
N VAL A 315 28.76 -0.50 -22.38
CA VAL A 315 29.89 -0.15 -21.56
C VAL A 315 30.40 1.25 -21.94
N SER A 316 30.77 2.03 -20.92
CA SER A 316 31.56 3.25 -21.03
C SER A 316 32.89 3.04 -20.30
N ASN A 317 33.99 3.61 -20.83
CA ASN A 317 35.30 3.62 -20.16
C ASN A 317 35.74 5.04 -19.75
N ASP A 318 34.89 6.02 -19.92
CA ASP A 318 35.12 7.46 -19.73
C ASP A 318 34.03 8.14 -18.91
N PHE A 319 33.46 7.37 -17.96
CA PHE A 319 32.37 7.81 -17.10
C PHE A 319 31.19 8.39 -17.90
N GLY A 320 30.69 7.61 -18.85
CA GLY A 320 29.46 7.88 -19.60
C GLY A 320 29.56 8.94 -20.70
N LEU A 321 30.77 9.38 -21.07
CA LEU A 321 30.93 10.30 -22.19
C LEU A 321 30.70 9.58 -23.53
N THR A 322 31.22 8.34 -23.67
CA THR A 322 30.99 7.49 -24.83
C THR A 322 30.48 6.08 -24.40
N TRP A 323 29.67 5.47 -25.25
CA TRP A 323 29.05 4.18 -24.97
C TRP A 323 29.24 3.19 -26.12
N THR A 324 29.53 1.95 -25.79
CA THR A 324 29.64 0.85 -26.75
C THR A 324 28.68 -0.29 -26.35
N LEU A 325 27.86 -0.74 -27.30
CA LEU A 325 27.00 -1.93 -27.12
C LEU A 325 27.87 -3.19 -27.14
N LEU A 326 27.73 -4.03 -26.11
CA LEU A 326 28.48 -5.27 -25.97
C LEU A 326 27.81 -6.44 -26.72
N PRO A 327 28.61 -7.39 -27.28
CA PRO A 327 28.12 -8.55 -28.01
C PRO A 327 27.66 -9.67 -27.03
N THR A 328 26.56 -9.45 -26.31
CA THR A 328 26.12 -10.35 -25.23
C THR A 328 25.41 -11.62 -25.71
N GLY A 329 24.87 -11.63 -26.92
CA GLY A 329 23.95 -12.68 -27.37
C GLY A 329 22.53 -12.57 -26.80
N ILE A 330 22.25 -11.56 -25.97
CA ILE A 330 20.89 -11.27 -25.46
C ILE A 330 20.02 -10.80 -26.63
N PRO A 331 18.84 -11.41 -26.85
CA PRO A 331 17.92 -10.96 -27.89
C PRO A 331 17.49 -9.52 -27.66
N PRO A 332 17.71 -8.61 -28.62
CA PRO A 332 17.41 -7.19 -28.41
C PRO A 332 15.91 -6.90 -28.33
N ARG A 333 15.10 -7.71 -29.03
CA ARG A 333 13.63 -7.66 -29.02
C ARG A 333 13.05 -9.05 -29.16
N GLY A 334 11.83 -9.23 -28.65
CA GLY A 334 11.02 -10.44 -28.86
C GLY A 334 11.02 -11.42 -27.69
N ALA A 335 12.01 -11.38 -26.79
CA ALA A 335 12.13 -12.36 -25.71
C ALA A 335 12.51 -11.79 -24.33
N VAL A 336 13.29 -10.70 -24.29
CA VAL A 336 13.82 -10.11 -23.04
C VAL A 336 13.25 -8.69 -22.84
N GLN A 337 12.62 -8.46 -21.69
CA GLN A 337 12.05 -7.15 -21.36
C GLN A 337 12.90 -6.34 -20.37
N ARG A 338 13.65 -6.97 -19.48
CA ARG A 338 14.49 -6.31 -18.46
C ARG A 338 15.82 -7.02 -18.33
N VAL A 339 16.88 -6.26 -18.09
CA VAL A 339 18.21 -6.79 -17.79
C VAL A 339 18.71 -6.14 -16.49
N LYS A 340 19.18 -6.96 -15.54
CA LYS A 340 19.80 -6.54 -14.27
C LYS A 340 21.26 -7.01 -14.24
N LEU A 341 22.15 -6.15 -13.77
CA LEU A 341 23.59 -6.39 -13.75
C LEU A 341 24.10 -6.63 -12.33
N ALA A 342 25.12 -7.49 -12.21
CA ALA A 342 25.91 -7.61 -11.00
C ALA A 342 27.37 -7.87 -11.37
N GLN A 343 28.31 -7.18 -10.70
CA GLN A 343 29.75 -7.30 -10.93
C GLN A 343 30.43 -7.74 -9.63
N SER A 344 31.43 -8.61 -9.75
CA SER A 344 32.17 -9.09 -8.59
C SER A 344 33.19 -8.04 -8.12
N PRO A 345 33.13 -7.59 -6.86
CA PRO A 345 34.16 -6.71 -6.32
C PRO A 345 35.54 -7.36 -6.22
N SER A 346 35.61 -8.67 -5.93
CA SER A 346 36.85 -9.41 -5.83
C SER A 346 37.43 -9.84 -7.17
N ASN A 347 36.66 -9.84 -8.24
CA ASN A 347 37.10 -10.10 -9.61
C ASN A 347 36.28 -9.25 -10.60
N PRO A 348 36.68 -7.99 -10.89
CA PRO A 348 35.92 -7.08 -11.73
C PRO A 348 35.73 -7.52 -13.18
N ASN A 349 36.54 -8.47 -13.66
CA ASN A 349 36.35 -9.07 -14.97
C ASN A 349 35.13 -10.00 -15.02
N ARG A 350 34.61 -10.42 -13.86
CA ARG A 350 33.41 -11.26 -13.77
C ARG A 350 32.18 -10.42 -13.56
N ILE A 351 31.31 -10.49 -14.56
CA ILE A 351 30.04 -9.74 -14.61
C ILE A 351 28.93 -10.74 -14.92
N TYR A 352 27.79 -10.56 -14.27
CA TYR A 352 26.58 -11.32 -14.50
C TYR A 352 25.47 -10.42 -15.01
N ALA A 353 24.63 -10.96 -15.88
CA ALA A 353 23.41 -10.30 -16.35
C ALA A 353 22.23 -11.27 -16.22
N LEU A 354 21.28 -10.94 -15.36
CA LEU A 354 20.01 -11.63 -15.24
C LEU A 354 19.01 -10.99 -16.20
N THR A 355 18.36 -11.81 -17.03
CA THR A 355 17.42 -11.34 -18.04
C THR A 355 16.02 -11.89 -17.77
N VAL A 356 15.04 -11.00 -17.87
CA VAL A 356 13.63 -11.28 -17.60
C VAL A 356 12.90 -11.47 -18.91
N ASP A 357 12.11 -12.54 -19.01
CA ASP A 357 11.29 -12.81 -20.17
C ASP A 357 10.01 -11.94 -20.20
N LEU A 358 9.21 -12.10 -21.26
CA LEU A 358 7.98 -11.30 -21.45
C LEU A 358 6.85 -11.67 -20.47
N THR A 359 7.00 -12.73 -19.68
CA THR A 359 6.04 -13.15 -18.67
C THR A 359 6.47 -12.78 -17.25
N GLY A 360 7.61 -12.07 -17.11
CA GLY A 360 8.19 -11.71 -15.83
C GLY A 360 9.06 -12.81 -15.21
N GLY A 361 9.19 -13.96 -15.88
CA GLY A 361 10.04 -15.06 -15.44
C GLY A 361 11.50 -14.89 -15.88
N LEU A 362 12.36 -15.80 -15.46
CA LEU A 362 13.75 -15.84 -15.89
C LEU A 362 13.83 -16.27 -17.36
N TYR A 363 14.41 -15.41 -18.22
CA TYR A 363 14.81 -15.82 -19.56
C TYR A 363 16.14 -16.60 -19.52
N ALA A 364 17.19 -16.01 -18.92
CA ALA A 364 18.49 -16.63 -18.71
C ALA A 364 19.38 -15.77 -17.79
N ILE A 365 20.44 -16.36 -17.27
CA ILE A 365 21.56 -15.64 -16.68
C ILE A 365 22.77 -15.78 -17.59
N TYR A 366 23.44 -14.68 -17.88
CA TYR A 366 24.67 -14.62 -18.67
C TYR A 366 25.83 -14.22 -17.78
N ARG A 367 27.01 -14.79 -18.05
CA ARG A 367 28.27 -14.48 -17.36
C ARG A 367 29.37 -14.12 -18.35
N SER A 368 30.07 -13.04 -18.05
CA SER A 368 31.34 -12.68 -18.64
C SER A 368 32.45 -12.86 -17.62
N ASP A 369 33.58 -13.42 -18.04
CA ASP A 369 34.84 -13.59 -17.26
C ASP A 369 35.96 -12.65 -17.76
N ASN A 370 35.68 -11.76 -18.72
CA ASN A 370 36.63 -10.88 -19.39
C ASN A 370 36.17 -9.44 -19.54
N GLY A 371 35.45 -8.95 -18.54
CA GLY A 371 34.99 -7.54 -18.50
C GLY A 371 33.99 -7.16 -19.57
N GLY A 372 33.13 -8.12 -20.01
CA GLY A 372 32.10 -7.93 -20.98
C GLY A 372 32.49 -8.18 -22.43
N SER A 373 33.73 -8.58 -22.71
CA SER A 373 34.19 -8.81 -24.08
C SER A 373 33.57 -10.05 -24.71
N SER A 374 33.19 -11.05 -23.92
CA SER A 374 32.37 -12.19 -24.34
C SER A 374 31.49 -12.66 -23.20
N TRP A 375 30.39 -13.30 -23.53
CA TRP A 375 29.38 -13.76 -22.60
C TRP A 375 28.96 -15.20 -22.86
N ASN A 376 28.72 -15.95 -21.79
CA ASN A 376 28.19 -17.30 -21.85
C ASN A 376 26.90 -17.37 -21.04
N GLN A 377 25.89 -18.03 -21.58
CA GLN A 377 24.68 -18.35 -20.83
C GLN A 377 25.03 -19.43 -19.79
N THR A 378 24.72 -19.19 -18.51
CA THR A 378 25.02 -20.12 -17.41
C THR A 378 23.78 -20.88 -16.96
N SER A 379 22.67 -20.22 -16.70
CA SER A 379 21.44 -20.86 -16.21
C SER A 379 20.21 -20.35 -16.96
N ASN A 380 19.28 -21.27 -17.24
CA ASN A 380 17.93 -21.00 -17.74
C ASN A 380 16.94 -22.14 -17.41
N THR A 381 17.32 -23.05 -16.50
CA THR A 381 16.54 -24.25 -16.17
C THR A 381 15.69 -24.10 -14.93
N LEU A 382 16.10 -23.22 -14.01
CA LEU A 382 15.39 -22.90 -12.79
C LEU A 382 14.93 -21.44 -12.86
N ASN A 383 13.64 -21.20 -12.75
CA ASN A 383 13.07 -19.85 -12.77
C ASN A 383 13.10 -19.21 -11.39
N VAL A 384 14.20 -18.56 -11.03
CA VAL A 384 14.42 -17.91 -9.74
C VAL A 384 13.47 -16.71 -9.48
N LEU A 385 12.62 -16.33 -10.45
CA LEU A 385 11.70 -15.20 -10.39
C LEU A 385 10.24 -15.65 -10.22
N GLU A 386 9.98 -16.96 -10.13
CA GLU A 386 8.65 -17.47 -9.91
C GLU A 386 8.36 -17.67 -8.40
N TYR A 387 7.14 -18.09 -8.05
CA TYR A 387 6.61 -18.05 -6.69
C TYR A 387 7.09 -19.15 -5.75
N ASN A 388 7.38 -20.34 -6.28
CA ASN A 388 7.53 -21.54 -5.46
C ASN A 388 8.95 -22.08 -5.52
N ASP A 389 9.13 -23.15 -6.29
CA ASP A 389 10.34 -23.97 -6.30
C ASP A 389 11.24 -23.77 -7.52
N GLY A 390 10.94 -22.76 -8.33
CA GLY A 390 11.69 -22.47 -9.55
C GLY A 390 11.31 -23.32 -10.77
N THR A 391 10.30 -24.19 -10.66
CA THR A 391 9.86 -25.05 -11.78
C THR A 391 8.74 -24.43 -12.59
N GLY A 392 8.09 -23.37 -12.08
CA GLY A 392 6.99 -22.67 -12.71
C GLY A 392 7.43 -21.74 -13.84
N THR A 393 6.46 -21.30 -14.63
CA THR A 393 6.64 -20.32 -15.70
C THR A 393 6.10 -18.96 -15.29
N GLY A 394 6.67 -17.88 -15.87
CA GLY A 394 6.32 -16.50 -15.50
C GLY A 394 6.97 -16.08 -14.20
N GLY A 395 6.61 -14.92 -13.69
CA GLY A 395 7.16 -14.35 -12.47
C GLY A 395 6.91 -12.86 -12.35
N GLN A 396 7.66 -12.20 -11.49
CA GLN A 396 7.52 -10.76 -11.23
C GLN A 396 8.79 -9.94 -11.55
N GLY A 397 9.77 -10.50 -12.26
CA GLY A 397 11.03 -9.83 -12.53
C GLY A 397 10.93 -8.50 -13.31
N ASN A 398 9.77 -8.15 -13.82
CA ASN A 398 9.47 -6.82 -14.35
C ASN A 398 9.08 -5.81 -13.25
N TYR A 399 8.82 -6.25 -12.04
CA TYR A 399 8.47 -5.47 -10.86
C TYR A 399 9.59 -5.54 -9.82
N ASP A 400 9.82 -6.68 -9.21
CA ASP A 400 10.79 -6.93 -8.16
C ASP A 400 12.02 -7.66 -8.74
N LEU A 401 13.21 -7.12 -8.53
CA LEU A 401 14.44 -7.73 -9.01
C LEU A 401 15.68 -7.25 -8.25
N GLY A 402 16.07 -7.99 -7.24
CA GLY A 402 17.37 -7.90 -6.59
C GLY A 402 18.40 -8.81 -7.27
N PHE A 403 19.63 -8.34 -7.53
CA PHE A 403 20.68 -9.17 -8.12
C PHE A 403 22.06 -8.70 -7.67
N MET A 404 22.88 -9.59 -7.10
CA MET A 404 24.15 -9.22 -6.50
C MET A 404 25.16 -10.38 -6.55
N VAL A 405 26.46 -10.04 -6.62
CA VAL A 405 27.57 -10.98 -6.42
C VAL A 405 28.14 -10.78 -5.01
N HIS A 406 28.48 -11.86 -4.33
CA HIS A 406 29.11 -11.80 -3.02
C HIS A 406 30.45 -11.04 -3.11
N PRO A 407 30.73 -10.07 -2.20
CA PRO A 407 31.90 -9.18 -2.34
C PRO A 407 33.25 -9.90 -2.43
N GLN A 408 33.41 -11.01 -1.71
CA GLN A 408 34.66 -11.74 -1.58
C GLN A 408 34.73 -13.02 -2.42
N ASN A 409 33.61 -13.48 -2.99
CA ASN A 409 33.60 -14.73 -3.79
C ASN A 409 32.83 -14.50 -5.11
N PRO A 410 33.57 -14.44 -6.25
CA PRO A 410 32.95 -14.18 -7.56
C PRO A 410 32.01 -15.30 -8.05
N ASN A 411 32.02 -16.49 -7.41
CA ASN A 411 31.15 -17.61 -7.77
C ASN A 411 29.83 -17.61 -6.98
N VAL A 412 29.72 -16.81 -5.92
CA VAL A 412 28.49 -16.71 -5.13
C VAL A 412 27.64 -15.56 -5.65
N VAL A 413 26.45 -15.89 -6.14
CA VAL A 413 25.51 -14.94 -6.77
C VAL A 413 24.15 -15.06 -6.12
N TYR A 414 23.52 -13.94 -5.82
CA TYR A 414 22.19 -13.86 -5.23
C TYR A 414 21.21 -13.27 -6.24
N ALA A 415 20.04 -13.90 -6.35
CA ALA A 415 18.92 -13.43 -7.16
C ALA A 415 17.66 -13.34 -6.29
N GLY A 416 17.08 -12.15 -6.20
CA GLY A 416 15.88 -11.84 -5.45
C GLY A 416 14.75 -11.46 -6.41
N GLY A 417 13.62 -12.05 -6.22
CA GLY A 417 12.31 -11.73 -6.74
C GLY A 417 11.35 -11.90 -5.57
N ILE A 418 10.34 -12.75 -5.70
CA ILE A 418 9.44 -13.09 -4.60
C ILE A 418 10.20 -13.78 -3.46
N ASN A 419 11.11 -14.66 -3.81
CA ASN A 419 12.01 -15.38 -2.91
C ASN A 419 13.47 -14.98 -3.15
N LEU A 420 14.36 -15.32 -2.22
CA LEU A 420 15.79 -15.15 -2.38
C LEU A 420 16.45 -16.48 -2.75
N TRP A 421 17.21 -16.46 -3.83
CA TRP A 421 17.98 -17.61 -4.35
C TRP A 421 19.47 -17.31 -4.32
N ALA A 422 20.28 -18.33 -4.12
CA ALA A 422 21.74 -18.22 -4.16
C ALA A 422 22.36 -19.32 -5.01
N SER A 423 23.35 -18.94 -5.79
CA SER A 423 24.29 -19.84 -6.49
C SER A 423 25.64 -19.80 -5.79
N THR A 424 26.31 -20.94 -5.72
CA THR A 424 27.70 -21.05 -5.21
C THR A 424 28.68 -21.49 -6.28
N ASP A 425 28.23 -21.69 -7.52
CA ASP A 425 28.98 -22.23 -8.65
C ASP A 425 29.07 -21.30 -9.88
N GLY A 426 28.91 -20.00 -9.66
CA GLY A 426 29.00 -19.00 -10.72
C GLY A 426 27.78 -18.93 -11.60
N ALA A 427 26.61 -19.01 -10.98
CA ALA A 427 25.28 -18.95 -11.57
C ALA A 427 24.93 -20.11 -12.52
N ASN A 428 25.53 -21.29 -12.35
CA ASN A 428 25.14 -22.49 -13.10
C ASN A 428 23.93 -23.16 -12.45
N THR A 429 23.91 -23.24 -11.10
CA THR A 429 22.78 -23.75 -10.33
C THR A 429 22.38 -22.79 -9.23
N PHE A 430 21.13 -22.84 -8.80
CA PHE A 430 20.60 -22.03 -7.70
C PHE A 430 19.83 -22.91 -6.72
N GLU A 431 19.96 -22.55 -5.44
CA GLU A 431 19.17 -23.10 -4.34
C GLU A 431 18.50 -21.95 -3.58
N PRO A 432 17.33 -22.18 -2.96
CA PRO A 432 16.68 -21.15 -2.17
C PRO A 432 17.52 -20.76 -0.95
N ALA A 433 17.54 -19.46 -0.64
CA ALA A 433 18.28 -18.91 0.49
C ALA A 433 17.39 -18.21 1.52
N ALA A 434 16.18 -17.80 1.11
CA ALA A 434 15.09 -17.41 1.98
C ALA A 434 13.75 -17.52 1.21
N TYR A 435 12.67 -17.72 1.96
CA TYR A 435 11.33 -17.90 1.41
C TYR A 435 10.36 -16.87 2.02
N TRP A 436 9.34 -16.47 1.26
CA TRP A 436 8.40 -15.44 1.68
C TRP A 436 7.38 -15.89 2.73
N THR A 437 7.23 -17.21 2.93
CA THR A 437 6.37 -17.76 3.99
C THR A 437 7.19 -18.42 5.08
N THR A 438 6.59 -18.59 6.25
CA THR A 438 7.20 -19.27 7.40
C THR A 438 7.27 -20.80 7.26
N ALA A 439 6.86 -21.35 6.13
CA ALA A 439 6.80 -22.81 5.89
C ALA A 439 8.14 -23.54 6.11
N TYR A 440 9.26 -22.85 5.89
CA TYR A 440 10.62 -23.43 5.98
C TYR A 440 11.49 -22.74 7.04
N GLY A 441 10.89 -22.16 8.09
CA GLY A 441 11.57 -21.48 9.18
C GLY A 441 11.60 -19.95 9.03
N PRO A 442 12.73 -19.29 9.38
CA PRO A 442 12.85 -17.84 9.24
C PRO A 442 12.54 -17.38 7.82
N SER A 443 11.66 -16.41 7.68
CA SER A 443 11.17 -15.90 6.39
C SER A 443 11.63 -14.45 6.13
N ILE A 444 11.42 -14.01 4.91
CA ILE A 444 11.56 -12.63 4.48
C ILE A 444 10.19 -12.14 3.98
N HIS A 445 9.98 -10.83 3.92
CA HIS A 445 8.84 -10.32 3.18
C HIS A 445 9.04 -10.57 1.68
N ALA A 446 7.96 -10.85 0.96
CA ALA A 446 8.00 -11.06 -0.48
C ALA A 446 8.48 -9.81 -1.25
N ASP A 447 8.83 -10.04 -2.51
CA ASP A 447 9.06 -9.00 -3.53
C ASP A 447 10.30 -8.13 -3.23
N ILE A 448 11.49 -8.69 -3.59
CA ILE A 448 12.81 -8.08 -3.31
C ILE A 448 13.18 -7.08 -4.41
N HIS A 449 13.28 -5.80 -4.09
CA HIS A 449 13.63 -4.72 -5.04
C HIS A 449 15.12 -4.41 -5.10
N ASP A 450 15.79 -4.47 -3.95
CA ASP A 450 17.22 -4.15 -3.86
C ASP A 450 17.95 -5.10 -2.92
N LEU A 451 19.20 -5.39 -3.26
CA LEU A 451 20.11 -6.25 -2.51
C LEU A 451 21.44 -5.52 -2.40
N ARG A 452 21.88 -5.21 -1.18
CA ARG A 452 23.12 -4.47 -0.96
C ARG A 452 23.96 -5.03 0.17
N VAL A 453 25.25 -4.75 0.10
CA VAL A 453 26.18 -4.99 1.19
C VAL A 453 26.59 -3.66 1.79
N HIS A 454 26.50 -3.55 3.11
CA HIS A 454 26.95 -2.37 3.82
C HIS A 454 28.48 -2.22 3.68
N PRO A 455 28.99 -1.08 3.17
CA PRO A 455 30.41 -0.94 2.80
C PRO A 455 31.37 -1.03 3.98
N VAL A 456 30.94 -0.72 5.19
CA VAL A 456 31.76 -0.74 6.41
C VAL A 456 31.63 -2.05 7.19
N THR A 457 30.40 -2.56 7.38
CA THR A 457 30.14 -3.74 8.21
C THR A 457 30.18 -5.06 7.44
N GLY A 458 29.96 -5.03 6.13
CA GLY A 458 29.88 -6.23 5.29
C GLY A 458 28.55 -6.98 5.40
N GLN A 459 27.59 -6.48 6.15
CA GLN A 459 26.26 -7.07 6.32
C GLN A 459 25.41 -6.92 5.06
N PHE A 460 24.52 -7.87 4.84
CA PHE A 460 23.58 -7.90 3.70
C PHE A 460 22.26 -7.24 4.06
N TYR A 461 21.76 -6.42 3.18
CA TYR A 461 20.49 -5.73 3.32
C TYR A 461 19.56 -6.08 2.16
N LEU A 462 18.29 -6.36 2.48
CA LEU A 462 17.19 -6.56 1.55
C LEU A 462 16.21 -5.40 1.67
N SER A 463 15.80 -4.85 0.53
CA SER A 463 14.65 -3.95 0.41
C SER A 463 13.51 -4.71 -0.24
N THR A 464 12.36 -4.75 0.43
CA THR A 464 11.18 -5.56 0.04
C THR A 464 9.90 -4.74 0.09
N ASP A 465 8.77 -5.34 -0.31
CA ASP A 465 7.44 -4.73 -0.13
C ASP A 465 7.03 -4.56 1.35
N GLY A 466 7.74 -5.21 2.27
CA GLY A 466 7.52 -5.09 3.71
C GLY A 466 8.52 -4.21 4.45
N GLY A 467 9.54 -3.67 3.78
CA GLY A 467 10.54 -2.84 4.42
C GLY A 467 11.98 -3.28 4.21
N VAL A 468 12.83 -3.12 5.22
CA VAL A 468 14.25 -3.45 5.20
C VAL A 468 14.55 -4.59 6.16
N GLN A 469 15.28 -5.59 5.66
CA GLN A 469 15.78 -6.70 6.46
C GLN A 469 17.30 -6.82 6.32
N ARG A 470 17.98 -7.27 7.37
CA ARG A 470 19.44 -7.39 7.43
C ARG A 470 19.87 -8.77 7.92
N THR A 471 21.03 -9.26 7.42
CA THR A 471 21.70 -10.47 7.93
C THR A 471 23.21 -10.37 7.79
N ASP A 472 23.93 -11.15 8.59
CA ASP A 472 25.41 -11.29 8.49
C ASP A 472 25.82 -12.25 7.37
N SER A 473 24.97 -13.19 6.99
CA SER A 473 25.28 -14.20 5.99
C SER A 473 24.03 -14.76 5.32
N ILE A 474 24.13 -15.09 4.05
CA ILE A 474 23.06 -15.71 3.25
C ILE A 474 23.53 -17.13 2.91
N ILE A 475 22.82 -18.13 3.44
CA ILE A 475 23.17 -19.54 3.32
C ILE A 475 22.07 -20.27 2.56
N PRO A 476 22.33 -20.75 1.33
CA PRO A 476 21.34 -21.53 0.59
C PRO A 476 21.13 -22.92 1.21
N VAL A 477 19.92 -23.45 1.02
CA VAL A 477 19.52 -24.79 1.47
C VAL A 477 18.91 -25.52 0.29
N ALA A 478 19.36 -26.73 0.01
CA ALA A 478 18.84 -27.52 -1.10
C ALA A 478 17.31 -27.69 -0.96
N TRP A 479 16.57 -27.45 -2.04
CA TRP A 479 15.11 -27.57 -2.04
C TRP A 479 14.61 -28.92 -1.52
N SER A 480 15.29 -30.01 -1.92
CA SER A 480 14.99 -31.36 -1.41
C SER A 480 15.16 -31.50 0.11
N ALA A 481 16.07 -30.75 0.71
CA ALA A 481 16.26 -30.76 2.16
C ALA A 481 15.13 -30.02 2.87
N LEU A 482 14.71 -28.88 2.33
CA LEU A 482 13.55 -28.13 2.85
C LEU A 482 12.26 -28.96 2.81
N GLN A 483 12.02 -29.68 1.72
CA GLN A 483 10.89 -30.60 1.60
C GLN A 483 10.96 -31.78 2.59
N ASN A 484 12.14 -32.14 3.06
CA ASN A 484 12.37 -33.19 4.07
C ASN A 484 12.46 -32.65 5.51
N GLY A 485 12.02 -31.41 5.75
CA GLY A 485 11.89 -30.81 7.07
C GLY A 485 13.10 -30.02 7.56
N SER A 486 14.09 -29.74 6.71
CA SER A 486 15.13 -28.75 7.01
C SER A 486 14.52 -27.34 7.02
N THR A 487 15.20 -26.40 7.69
CA THR A 487 14.82 -24.98 7.73
C THR A 487 15.97 -24.11 7.29
N PHE A 488 15.69 -22.87 6.90
CA PHE A 488 16.73 -21.89 6.61
C PHE A 488 17.51 -21.55 7.88
N PRO A 489 18.86 -21.61 7.83
CA PRO A 489 19.71 -21.23 8.97
C PRO A 489 19.90 -19.71 9.06
N THR A 490 19.64 -18.96 7.98
CA THR A 490 19.79 -17.50 7.93
C THR A 490 18.74 -16.83 8.78
N VAL A 491 19.16 -16.01 9.74
CA VAL A 491 18.29 -15.17 10.55
C VAL A 491 18.29 -13.77 9.96
N TRP A 492 17.10 -13.24 9.71
CA TRP A 492 16.88 -11.89 9.21
C TRP A 492 16.41 -10.99 10.33
N GLU A 493 17.08 -9.86 10.50
CA GLU A 493 16.67 -8.79 11.40
C GLU A 493 15.81 -7.79 10.64
N ASN A 494 14.59 -7.54 11.10
CA ASN A 494 13.72 -6.53 10.53
C ASN A 494 14.11 -5.14 11.06
N LEU A 495 14.51 -4.25 10.16
CA LEU A 495 14.94 -2.89 10.47
C LEU A 495 13.90 -1.83 10.10
N SER A 496 12.65 -2.21 9.91
CA SER A 496 11.60 -1.29 9.44
C SER A 496 10.93 -0.51 10.57
N ASN A 497 11.19 -0.86 11.84
CA ASN A 497 10.61 -0.19 12.99
C ASN A 497 11.07 1.28 13.08
N GLY A 498 10.13 2.19 13.25
CA GLY A 498 10.36 3.65 13.28
C GLY A 498 10.01 4.38 11.99
N MET A 499 9.64 3.64 10.93
CA MET A 499 9.11 4.23 9.70
C MET A 499 7.58 4.14 9.68
N ASN A 500 6.91 5.23 9.33
CA ASN A 500 5.46 5.23 9.06
C ASN A 500 5.26 5.27 7.54
N ALA A 501 5.25 4.10 6.90
CA ALA A 501 5.41 3.96 5.45
C ALA A 501 4.33 3.10 4.77
N THR A 502 3.28 2.70 5.51
CA THR A 502 2.24 1.81 4.99
C THR A 502 1.31 2.54 4.03
N SER A 503 0.96 1.87 2.93
CA SER A 503 0.03 2.36 1.90
C SER A 503 -1.37 1.76 2.16
N PHE A 504 -2.26 2.53 2.77
CA PHE A 504 -3.62 2.10 3.11
C PHE A 504 -4.63 2.46 2.03
N TYR A 505 -5.55 1.53 1.74
CA TYR A 505 -6.69 1.74 0.85
C TYR A 505 -7.89 2.33 1.58
N ARG A 506 -8.27 1.76 2.74
CA ARG A 506 -9.43 2.16 3.53
C ARG A 506 -9.17 1.98 5.02
N LEU A 507 -9.98 2.69 5.82
CA LEU A 507 -9.90 2.73 7.27
C LEU A 507 -11.30 2.65 7.87
N SER A 508 -11.45 1.94 8.98
CA SER A 508 -12.61 2.06 9.86
C SER A 508 -12.18 2.18 11.33
N SER A 509 -13.03 2.77 12.16
CA SER A 509 -12.75 3.01 13.58
C SER A 509 -13.95 2.73 14.45
N THR A 510 -13.70 2.33 15.71
CA THR A 510 -14.73 2.43 16.74
C THR A 510 -15.01 3.88 17.09
N ARG A 511 -16.24 4.17 17.57
CA ARG A 511 -16.62 5.52 18.04
C ARG A 511 -16.58 5.65 19.56
N ASN A 512 -16.16 4.60 20.25
CA ASN A 512 -16.01 4.56 21.70
C ASN A 512 -14.60 4.98 22.15
N SER A 513 -14.39 5.08 23.46
CA SER A 513 -13.09 5.44 24.06
C SER A 513 -12.00 4.37 23.91
N GLY A 514 -12.31 3.18 23.39
CA GLY A 514 -11.32 2.14 23.09
C GLY A 514 -10.40 2.51 21.95
N GLY A 515 -10.88 3.32 20.99
CA GLY A 515 -10.06 3.86 19.91
C GLY A 515 -9.48 2.82 18.98
N HIS A 516 -10.20 1.72 18.76
CA HIS A 516 -9.73 0.65 17.88
C HIS A 516 -9.84 1.08 16.42
N LEU A 517 -8.88 0.62 15.60
CA LEU A 517 -8.79 0.92 14.19
C LEU A 517 -8.60 -0.37 13.39
N LEU A 518 -9.15 -0.40 12.18
CA LEU A 518 -8.92 -1.45 11.21
C LEU A 518 -8.60 -0.81 9.86
N ALA A 519 -7.54 -1.26 9.21
CA ALA A 519 -7.13 -0.67 7.93
C ALA A 519 -6.58 -1.74 6.98
N GLY A 520 -7.01 -1.66 5.72
CA GLY A 520 -6.51 -2.52 4.64
C GLY A 520 -5.37 -1.87 3.89
N SER A 521 -4.26 -2.58 3.66
CA SER A 521 -3.06 -2.04 3.03
C SER A 521 -2.57 -2.85 1.84
N GLN A 522 -1.92 -2.16 0.91
CA GLN A 522 -1.27 -2.79 -0.23
C GLN A 522 -0.08 -3.64 0.24
N ASP A 523 -0.05 -4.91 -0.14
CA ASP A 523 1.02 -5.91 0.10
C ASP A 523 1.38 -6.17 1.58
N ASN A 524 0.76 -5.42 2.52
CA ASN A 524 1.03 -5.49 3.96
C ASN A 524 -0.22 -5.83 4.78
N ALA A 525 -1.17 -6.55 4.16
CA ALA A 525 -2.30 -7.19 4.85
C ALA A 525 -3.38 -6.21 5.36
N THR A 526 -4.35 -6.74 6.11
CA THR A 526 -5.23 -5.94 6.97
C THR A 526 -4.64 -5.87 8.36
N VAL A 527 -4.52 -4.66 8.88
CA VAL A 527 -3.99 -4.41 10.22
C VAL A 527 -5.07 -3.89 11.17
N TYR A 528 -5.00 -4.34 12.40
CA TYR A 528 -5.92 -3.99 13.48
C TYR A 528 -5.15 -3.36 14.65
N PHE A 529 -5.63 -2.23 15.12
CA PHE A 529 -5.14 -1.56 16.34
C PHE A 529 -6.11 -1.82 17.49
N ASP A 530 -5.65 -2.44 18.55
CA ASP A 530 -6.47 -2.83 19.71
C ASP A 530 -6.61 -1.74 20.78
N GLY A 531 -6.26 -0.49 20.44
CA GLY A 531 -6.15 0.63 21.38
C GLY A 531 -4.75 0.78 21.99
N SER A 532 -3.85 -0.19 21.76
CA SER A 532 -2.48 -0.17 22.30
C SER A 532 -1.43 -0.66 21.31
N THR A 533 -1.77 -1.67 20.53
CA THR A 533 -0.82 -2.41 19.68
C THR A 533 -1.42 -2.69 18.31
N TRP A 534 -0.58 -2.63 17.29
CA TRP A 534 -0.94 -3.01 15.93
C TRP A 534 -0.74 -4.52 15.71
N HIS A 535 -1.69 -5.14 15.04
CA HIS A 535 -1.69 -6.56 14.69
C HIS A 535 -1.98 -6.74 13.21
N THR A 536 -1.27 -7.64 12.54
CA THR A 536 -1.67 -8.14 11.22
C THR A 536 -2.67 -9.27 11.40
N VAL A 537 -3.87 -9.11 10.84
CA VAL A 537 -4.99 -10.04 11.10
C VAL A 537 -5.39 -10.87 9.89
N LEU A 538 -5.26 -10.33 8.67
CA LEU A 538 -5.63 -11.01 7.42
C LEU A 538 -4.59 -10.72 6.35
N GLY A 539 -4.01 -11.74 5.72
CA GLY A 539 -2.95 -11.60 4.73
C GLY A 539 -3.42 -11.16 3.34
N GLY A 540 -2.48 -10.96 2.43
CA GLY A 540 -2.70 -10.45 1.07
C GLY A 540 -2.76 -8.93 1.01
N ASP A 541 -3.44 -8.34 -0.01
CA ASP A 541 -3.82 -6.94 0.03
C ASP A 541 -5.06 -6.80 0.89
N GLY A 542 -4.95 -6.10 2.01
CA GLY A 542 -6.13 -5.66 2.76
C GLY A 542 -6.84 -4.56 1.97
N MET A 543 -8.17 -4.65 1.86
CA MET A 543 -8.99 -3.72 1.09
C MET A 543 -9.90 -2.90 2.00
N ASP A 544 -11.16 -2.72 1.62
CA ASP A 544 -12.15 -2.06 2.45
C ASP A 544 -12.55 -2.92 3.65
N ASN A 545 -13.06 -2.27 4.67
CA ASN A 545 -13.37 -2.92 5.93
C ASN A 545 -14.44 -2.12 6.70
N ALA A 546 -15.16 -2.79 7.59
CA ALA A 546 -16.13 -2.15 8.47
C ALA A 546 -16.03 -2.73 9.86
N MET A 547 -15.81 -1.87 10.85
CA MET A 547 -15.86 -2.22 12.28
C MET A 547 -17.27 -1.99 12.83
N ASP A 548 -17.66 -2.81 13.78
CA ASP A 548 -18.72 -2.43 14.71
C ASP A 548 -18.24 -1.22 15.52
N THR A 549 -18.96 -0.12 15.42
CA THR A 549 -18.52 1.16 16.01
C THR A 549 -18.67 1.17 17.54
N ALA A 550 -19.41 0.23 18.12
CA ALA A 550 -19.65 0.09 19.55
C ALA A 550 -18.89 -1.10 20.20
N ILE A 551 -18.60 -2.15 19.42
CA ILE A 551 -18.01 -3.40 19.93
C ILE A 551 -16.56 -3.53 19.45
N ASN A 552 -15.64 -3.42 20.38
CA ASN A 552 -14.22 -3.57 20.10
C ASN A 552 -13.89 -4.99 19.58
N GLY A 553 -13.15 -5.08 18.48
CA GLY A 553 -12.69 -6.34 17.91
C GLY A 553 -13.71 -7.08 17.05
N SER A 554 -14.91 -6.52 16.84
CA SER A 554 -15.91 -7.06 15.90
C SER A 554 -15.82 -6.29 14.57
N PHE A 555 -15.57 -7.00 13.47
CA PHE A 555 -15.39 -6.39 12.15
C PHE A 555 -15.55 -7.37 10.98
N VAL A 556 -15.83 -6.82 9.82
CA VAL A 556 -15.70 -7.47 8.51
C VAL A 556 -14.58 -6.78 7.75
N CYS A 557 -13.65 -7.52 7.18
CA CYS A 557 -12.60 -7.00 6.33
C CYS A 557 -12.53 -7.78 5.02
N SER A 558 -12.15 -7.08 3.94
CA SER A 558 -11.97 -7.70 2.63
C SER A 558 -10.51 -7.82 2.24
N TYR A 559 -10.26 -8.73 1.33
CA TYR A 559 -9.02 -8.84 0.58
C TYR A 559 -9.36 -8.76 -0.92
N GLN A 560 -8.33 -8.73 -1.75
CA GLN A 560 -8.51 -8.53 -3.19
C GLN A 560 -9.56 -9.49 -3.81
N PHE A 561 -10.21 -9.02 -4.87
CA PHE A 561 -11.24 -9.75 -5.65
C PHE A 561 -12.59 -9.94 -4.94
N GLY A 562 -12.92 -9.11 -3.96
CA GLY A 562 -14.20 -9.13 -3.25
C GLY A 562 -14.37 -10.26 -2.24
N GLY A 563 -13.27 -10.96 -1.91
CA GLY A 563 -13.28 -11.90 -0.79
C GLY A 563 -13.32 -11.15 0.54
N PHE A 564 -13.98 -11.73 1.54
CA PHE A 564 -14.08 -11.11 2.86
C PHE A 564 -14.05 -12.15 4.00
N ALA A 565 -13.70 -11.65 5.17
CA ALA A 565 -13.67 -12.44 6.40
C ALA A 565 -14.22 -11.63 7.56
N ARG A 566 -14.80 -12.32 8.55
CA ARG A 566 -15.38 -11.73 9.74
C ARG A 566 -14.74 -12.27 11.02
N SER A 567 -14.40 -11.36 11.91
CA SER A 567 -13.90 -11.66 13.26
C SER A 567 -14.72 -10.93 14.32
N ASP A 568 -14.80 -11.53 15.52
CA ASP A 568 -15.43 -10.98 16.74
C ASP A 568 -14.43 -10.83 17.90
N ASP A 569 -13.18 -11.18 17.67
CA ASP A 569 -12.15 -11.27 18.70
C ASP A 569 -10.84 -10.56 18.35
N GLY A 570 -10.93 -9.51 17.50
CA GLY A 570 -9.77 -8.73 17.10
C GLY A 570 -8.86 -9.44 16.09
N GLY A 571 -9.40 -10.36 15.30
CA GLY A 571 -8.66 -11.09 14.28
C GLY A 571 -7.91 -12.33 14.78
N LEU A 572 -8.12 -12.75 16.03
CA LEU A 572 -7.57 -14.00 16.55
C LEU A 572 -8.20 -15.22 15.88
N THR A 573 -9.50 -15.13 15.61
CA THR A 573 -10.22 -16.11 14.81
C THR A 573 -11.16 -15.42 13.81
N PHE A 574 -11.40 -16.12 12.69
CA PHE A 574 -12.39 -15.69 11.70
C PHE A 574 -13.56 -16.67 11.71
N ASN A 575 -14.71 -16.17 12.13
CA ASN A 575 -15.92 -16.98 12.27
C ASN A 575 -16.61 -17.22 10.92
N TYR A 576 -16.37 -16.37 9.94
CA TYR A 576 -16.91 -16.47 8.59
C TYR A 576 -15.86 -16.02 7.56
N TRP A 577 -15.80 -16.78 6.47
CA TRP A 577 -14.92 -16.50 5.34
C TRP A 577 -15.63 -16.83 4.03
N SER A 578 -15.56 -15.93 3.06
CA SER A 578 -16.10 -16.15 1.71
C SER A 578 -15.17 -15.57 0.65
N SER A 579 -15.08 -16.25 -0.48
CA SER A 579 -14.34 -15.73 -1.64
C SER A 579 -15.14 -14.67 -2.43
N ASN A 580 -16.47 -14.77 -2.43
CA ASN A 580 -17.41 -13.85 -3.09
C ASN A 580 -18.84 -14.32 -2.80
N VAL A 581 -19.80 -13.40 -2.72
CA VAL A 581 -21.22 -13.72 -2.60
C VAL A 581 -21.85 -13.74 -3.99
N ASN A 582 -22.60 -14.80 -4.31
CA ASN A 582 -23.35 -14.99 -5.57
C ASN A 582 -22.49 -15.02 -6.85
N GLY A 583 -21.16 -15.05 -6.78
CA GLY A 583 -20.27 -15.06 -7.95
C GLY A 583 -20.27 -13.76 -8.76
N GLU A 584 -20.74 -12.65 -8.19
CA GLU A 584 -20.73 -11.34 -8.82
C GLU A 584 -19.31 -10.75 -8.90
N ASN A 585 -19.06 -9.87 -9.87
CA ASN A 585 -17.79 -9.13 -9.91
C ASN A 585 -17.73 -8.09 -8.81
N ALA A 586 -16.51 -7.80 -8.38
CA ALA A 586 -16.20 -6.82 -7.35
C ALA A 586 -15.23 -5.75 -7.86
N GLU A 587 -15.31 -4.55 -7.32
CA GLU A 587 -14.25 -3.56 -7.47
C GLU A 587 -12.97 -4.02 -6.79
N TRP A 588 -11.84 -3.41 -7.17
CA TRP A 588 -10.56 -3.67 -6.52
C TRP A 588 -10.66 -3.41 -5.01
N THR A 589 -11.19 -2.25 -4.64
CA THR A 589 -11.58 -1.92 -3.27
C THR A 589 -13.09 -2.10 -3.16
N THR A 590 -13.53 -3.28 -2.81
CA THR A 590 -14.96 -3.64 -2.69
C THR A 590 -15.59 -2.94 -1.49
N PRO A 591 -16.59 -2.06 -1.65
CA PRO A 591 -17.13 -1.29 -0.54
C PRO A 591 -17.88 -2.15 0.48
N ILE A 592 -17.55 -1.96 1.76
CA ILE A 592 -18.17 -2.63 2.91
C ILE A 592 -18.65 -1.56 3.88
N MET A 593 -19.86 -1.74 4.44
CA MET A 593 -20.44 -0.85 5.46
C MET A 593 -21.04 -1.63 6.61
N HIS A 594 -20.93 -1.09 7.81
CA HIS A 594 -21.63 -1.53 9.01
C HIS A 594 -22.85 -0.61 9.26
N ASP A 595 -23.92 -1.17 9.77
CA ASP A 595 -25.10 -0.42 10.20
C ASP A 595 -24.97 -0.08 11.70
N ASP A 596 -24.67 1.16 12.01
CA ASP A 596 -24.44 1.61 13.38
C ASP A 596 -25.73 1.55 14.27
N ALA A 597 -26.91 1.50 13.65
CA ALA A 597 -28.17 1.35 14.36
C ALA A 597 -28.52 -0.12 14.64
N ASN A 598 -28.03 -1.03 13.80
CA ASN A 598 -28.31 -2.47 13.85
C ASN A 598 -27.01 -3.26 13.82
N TYR A 599 -26.29 -3.33 14.91
CA TYR A 599 -24.92 -3.84 15.07
C TYR A 599 -24.61 -5.22 14.44
N GLN A 600 -25.63 -6.05 14.15
CA GLN A 600 -25.46 -7.33 13.43
C GLN A 600 -25.59 -7.20 11.92
N THR A 601 -25.75 -5.98 11.40
CA THR A 601 -26.05 -5.73 10.00
C THR A 601 -24.85 -5.18 9.27
N TYR A 602 -24.47 -5.84 8.17
CA TYR A 602 -23.41 -5.43 7.27
C TYR A 602 -23.91 -5.41 5.82
N TYR A 603 -23.29 -4.57 5.02
CA TYR A 603 -23.55 -4.46 3.58
C TYR A 603 -22.25 -4.57 2.81
N ILE A 604 -22.28 -5.24 1.64
CA ILE A 604 -21.16 -5.32 0.69
C ILE A 604 -21.69 -4.95 -0.68
N GLY A 605 -20.92 -4.12 -1.42
CA GLY A 605 -21.25 -3.71 -2.78
C GLY A 605 -20.47 -4.51 -3.81
N TYR A 606 -21.10 -5.48 -4.47
CA TYR A 606 -20.60 -6.15 -5.68
C TYR A 606 -21.16 -5.46 -6.94
N GLU A 607 -21.79 -6.21 -7.87
CA GLU A 607 -22.65 -5.65 -8.89
C GLU A 607 -24.00 -5.22 -8.31
N ASN A 608 -24.37 -5.87 -7.22
CA ASN A 608 -25.53 -5.57 -6.39
C ASN A 608 -25.10 -5.35 -4.93
N VAL A 609 -25.99 -4.74 -4.17
CA VAL A 609 -25.83 -4.65 -2.73
C VAL A 609 -26.29 -5.96 -2.09
N VAL A 610 -25.44 -6.57 -1.32
CA VAL A 610 -25.78 -7.73 -0.46
C VAL A 610 -25.80 -7.27 0.99
N LYS A 611 -26.75 -7.82 1.76
CA LYS A 611 -27.00 -7.51 3.18
C LYS A 611 -26.94 -8.78 4.01
N SER A 612 -26.25 -8.70 5.13
CA SER A 612 -26.35 -9.65 6.25
C SER A 612 -27.03 -8.97 7.43
N THR A 613 -27.89 -9.71 8.15
CA THR A 613 -28.52 -9.26 9.40
C THR A 613 -28.23 -10.20 10.58
N ASP A 614 -27.28 -11.09 10.38
CA ASP A 614 -26.86 -12.11 11.34
C ASP A 614 -25.35 -12.13 11.52
N ASN A 615 -24.78 -10.93 11.51
CA ASN A 615 -23.36 -10.75 11.79
C ASN A 615 -22.42 -11.37 10.73
N GLY A 616 -22.81 -11.30 9.43
CA GLY A 616 -22.02 -11.77 8.31
C GLY A 616 -22.08 -13.27 8.05
N GLN A 617 -22.98 -14.02 8.71
CA GLN A 617 -23.09 -15.47 8.50
C GLN A 617 -23.86 -15.80 7.22
N ASN A 618 -24.95 -15.09 6.96
CA ASN A 618 -25.76 -15.25 5.75
C ASN A 618 -25.92 -13.90 5.03
N TRP A 619 -25.83 -13.96 3.70
CA TRP A 619 -25.89 -12.79 2.85
C TRP A 619 -26.97 -12.93 1.79
N ASN A 620 -27.75 -11.87 1.58
CA ASN A 620 -28.82 -11.82 0.60
C ASN A 620 -28.69 -10.57 -0.27
N ALA A 621 -28.85 -10.72 -1.57
CA ALA A 621 -28.94 -9.58 -2.47
C ALA A 621 -30.23 -8.80 -2.17
N ILE A 622 -30.10 -7.50 -1.98
CA ILE A 622 -31.21 -6.57 -1.72
C ILE A 622 -31.39 -5.55 -2.87
N SER A 623 -30.67 -5.76 -3.95
CA SER A 623 -30.83 -4.98 -5.19
C SER A 623 -30.73 -5.89 -6.42
N SER A 624 -31.20 -5.38 -7.54
CA SER A 624 -31.03 -6.01 -8.86
C SER A 624 -30.85 -4.86 -9.86
N PHE A 625 -29.64 -4.32 -9.89
CA PHE A 625 -29.34 -3.23 -10.80
C PHE A 625 -29.21 -3.72 -12.24
N PRO A 626 -29.64 -2.96 -13.24
CA PRO A 626 -29.52 -3.35 -14.63
C PRO A 626 -28.05 -3.61 -14.99
N SER A 627 -27.73 -4.80 -15.47
CA SER A 627 -26.37 -5.12 -15.92
C SER A 627 -26.01 -4.31 -17.17
N ALA A 628 -24.75 -3.92 -17.29
CA ALA A 628 -24.22 -3.25 -18.45
C ALA A 628 -23.60 -4.25 -19.41
N GLY A 629 -24.41 -5.01 -20.10
CA GLY A 629 -23.94 -6.05 -21.01
C GLY A 629 -23.44 -7.30 -20.26
N ASN A 630 -22.52 -8.05 -20.89
CA ASN A 630 -21.98 -9.31 -20.35
C ASN A 630 -20.88 -9.13 -19.27
N TYR A 631 -20.58 -7.92 -18.86
CA TYR A 631 -19.55 -7.58 -17.89
C TYR A 631 -20.17 -6.71 -16.82
N GLY A 632 -20.17 -7.19 -15.62
CA GLY A 632 -20.78 -6.56 -14.45
C GLY A 632 -20.59 -5.05 -14.34
N SER A 633 -21.36 -4.50 -13.45
CA SER A 633 -21.39 -3.07 -13.17
C SER A 633 -21.08 -2.91 -11.69
N GLU A 634 -19.81 -3.13 -11.35
CA GLU A 634 -19.36 -3.10 -9.95
C GLU A 634 -19.74 -1.78 -9.29
N LEU A 635 -20.14 -1.86 -8.03
CA LEU A 635 -20.41 -0.70 -7.19
C LEU A 635 -19.09 -0.12 -6.67
N SER A 636 -18.90 1.16 -6.81
CA SER A 636 -17.72 1.89 -6.33
C SER A 636 -17.88 2.43 -4.91
N ALA A 637 -19.11 2.65 -4.46
CA ALA A 637 -19.42 3.10 -3.11
C ALA A 637 -20.84 2.69 -2.70
N ILE A 638 -21.02 2.45 -1.40
CA ILE A 638 -22.33 2.27 -0.75
C ILE A 638 -22.39 3.14 0.48
N SER A 639 -23.59 3.52 0.93
CA SER A 639 -23.80 4.27 2.17
C SER A 639 -25.11 3.87 2.83
N VAL A 640 -25.09 3.79 4.15
CA VAL A 640 -26.26 3.56 5.01
C VAL A 640 -26.49 4.81 5.82
N SER A 641 -27.71 5.35 5.79
CA SER A 641 -28.02 6.55 6.56
C SER A 641 -28.06 6.25 8.06
N GLN A 642 -27.32 7.00 8.85
CA GLN A 642 -27.39 6.94 10.31
C GLN A 642 -28.70 7.54 10.87
N ALA A 643 -29.28 8.51 10.16
CA ALA A 643 -30.55 9.13 10.55
C ALA A 643 -31.76 8.21 10.29
N ASP A 644 -31.68 7.31 9.31
CA ASP A 644 -32.72 6.34 8.97
C ASP A 644 -32.06 5.13 8.25
N PRO A 645 -31.84 3.99 8.95
CA PRO A 645 -31.17 2.82 8.38
C PRO A 645 -31.91 2.15 7.20
N ASP A 646 -33.17 2.48 6.95
CA ASP A 646 -33.91 2.04 5.77
C ASP A 646 -33.52 2.83 4.49
N VAL A 647 -32.79 3.94 4.67
CA VAL A 647 -32.27 4.74 3.55
C VAL A 647 -30.86 4.31 3.20
N LEU A 648 -30.72 3.75 2.00
CA LEU A 648 -29.46 3.24 1.45
C LEU A 648 -29.13 3.94 0.14
N TYR A 649 -27.83 4.09 -0.12
CA TYR A 649 -27.32 4.63 -1.37
C TYR A 649 -26.28 3.68 -1.97
N ALA A 650 -26.22 3.59 -3.30
CA ALA A 650 -25.24 2.78 -4.02
C ALA A 650 -24.79 3.49 -5.30
N ALA A 651 -23.49 3.65 -5.49
CA ALA A 651 -22.90 4.18 -6.71
C ALA A 651 -22.32 3.05 -7.56
N ARG A 652 -22.73 3.03 -8.81
CA ARG A 652 -22.18 2.17 -9.84
C ARG A 652 -21.11 2.91 -10.63
N ARG A 653 -19.95 2.29 -10.83
CA ARG A 653 -18.83 2.90 -11.54
C ARG A 653 -19.17 3.23 -13.00
N VAL A 654 -18.53 4.23 -13.54
CA VAL A 654 -18.50 4.49 -14.98
C VAL A 654 -17.66 3.40 -15.69
N ARG A 655 -18.09 2.97 -16.87
CA ARG A 655 -17.39 1.98 -17.71
C ARG A 655 -17.08 2.63 -19.06
N TYR A 656 -15.94 3.26 -19.16
CA TYR A 656 -15.52 3.99 -20.36
C TYR A 656 -15.41 3.10 -21.57
N GLU A 657 -14.98 1.86 -21.40
CA GLU A 657 -14.79 0.86 -22.45
C GLU A 657 -16.10 0.42 -23.13
N TYR A 658 -17.24 0.61 -22.46
CA TYR A 658 -18.58 0.29 -22.97
C TYR A 658 -19.45 1.55 -23.15
N ALA A 659 -18.87 2.74 -23.03
CA ALA A 659 -19.61 4.02 -23.05
C ALA A 659 -20.79 4.03 -22.07
N GLN A 660 -20.60 3.39 -20.90
CA GLN A 660 -21.63 3.29 -19.89
C GLN A 660 -21.41 4.31 -18.79
N SER A 661 -22.40 5.15 -18.57
CA SER A 661 -22.44 6.15 -17.51
C SER A 661 -22.42 5.53 -16.12
N GLY A 662 -21.78 6.21 -15.18
CA GLY A 662 -21.94 5.98 -13.76
C GLY A 662 -23.40 6.18 -13.33
N LYS A 663 -23.82 5.52 -12.26
CA LYS A 663 -25.17 5.61 -11.73
C LYS A 663 -25.15 5.76 -10.23
N LEU A 664 -26.12 6.51 -9.71
CA LEU A 664 -26.37 6.60 -8.29
C LEU A 664 -27.81 6.16 -7.99
N PHE A 665 -27.95 5.22 -7.08
CA PHE A 665 -29.23 4.64 -6.68
C PHE A 665 -29.51 4.94 -5.22
N ARG A 666 -30.82 5.08 -4.88
CA ARG A 666 -31.32 5.23 -3.52
C ARG A 666 -32.42 4.21 -3.24
N SER A 667 -32.38 3.58 -2.08
CA SER A 667 -33.51 2.89 -1.45
C SER A 667 -34.01 3.73 -0.27
N ALA A 668 -35.31 3.67 0.02
CA ALA A 668 -35.93 4.26 1.20
C ALA A 668 -36.72 3.21 2.01
N ASN A 669 -36.43 1.91 1.80
CA ASN A 669 -37.16 0.80 2.40
C ASN A 669 -36.25 -0.43 2.60
N GLY A 670 -35.06 -0.20 3.12
CA GLY A 670 -34.12 -1.25 3.48
C GLY A 670 -33.61 -2.11 2.31
N GLY A 671 -33.62 -1.56 1.08
CA GLY A 671 -33.20 -2.27 -0.14
C GLY A 671 -34.34 -2.98 -0.88
N SER A 672 -35.59 -2.92 -0.41
CA SER A 672 -36.72 -3.58 -1.06
C SER A 672 -37.07 -2.99 -2.45
N SER A 673 -36.72 -1.74 -2.68
CA SER A 673 -36.78 -1.09 -4.00
C SER A 673 -35.74 0.03 -4.11
N TRP A 674 -35.29 0.29 -5.35
CA TRP A 674 -34.24 1.25 -5.65
C TRP A 674 -34.70 2.21 -6.75
N THR A 675 -34.32 3.48 -6.61
CA THR A 675 -34.60 4.56 -7.55
C THR A 675 -33.28 5.13 -8.08
N ASP A 676 -33.16 5.32 -9.39
CA ASP A 676 -32.04 6.05 -10.02
C ASP A 676 -32.17 7.55 -9.69
N ILE A 677 -31.18 8.10 -9.03
CA ILE A 677 -31.09 9.52 -8.61
C ILE A 677 -29.91 10.23 -9.26
N THR A 678 -29.40 9.72 -10.37
CA THR A 678 -28.22 10.25 -11.08
C THR A 678 -28.48 11.61 -11.72
N ALA A 679 -29.75 11.97 -12.03
CA ALA A 679 -30.08 13.16 -12.77
C ALA A 679 -29.53 14.45 -12.13
N GLY A 680 -28.66 15.17 -12.85
CA GLY A 680 -27.98 16.37 -12.37
C GLY A 680 -26.56 16.13 -11.81
N LEU A 681 -26.09 14.88 -11.77
CA LEU A 681 -24.70 14.54 -11.47
C LEU A 681 -23.90 14.30 -12.77
N PRO A 682 -22.57 14.54 -12.74
CA PRO A 682 -21.68 14.15 -13.84
C PRO A 682 -21.52 12.63 -13.89
N ASP A 683 -22.29 11.99 -14.77
CA ASP A 683 -22.36 10.53 -14.92
C ASP A 683 -21.18 9.92 -15.73
N SER A 684 -20.32 10.77 -16.24
CA SER A 684 -19.08 10.41 -16.96
C SER A 684 -17.81 10.40 -16.08
N LEU A 685 -17.95 10.68 -14.78
CA LEU A 685 -16.87 10.63 -13.82
C LEU A 685 -17.06 9.49 -12.82
N PHE A 686 -15.97 9.07 -12.18
CA PHE A 686 -15.99 8.02 -11.18
C PHE A 686 -16.45 8.57 -9.83
N TYR A 687 -17.52 8.00 -9.27
CA TYR A 687 -18.01 8.30 -7.92
C TYR A 687 -17.15 7.57 -6.90
N THR A 688 -16.40 8.30 -6.08
CA THR A 688 -15.44 7.73 -5.13
C THR A 688 -16.05 7.42 -3.77
N TYR A 689 -17.01 8.22 -3.35
CA TYR A 689 -17.64 8.07 -2.04
C TYR A 689 -19.07 8.66 -2.02
N ILE A 690 -19.90 8.09 -1.16
CA ILE A 690 -21.24 8.60 -0.83
C ILE A 690 -21.33 8.75 0.67
N GLU A 691 -21.72 9.91 1.15
CA GLU A 691 -21.97 10.16 2.56
C GLU A 691 -23.37 10.70 2.76
N SER A 692 -24.19 9.99 3.54
CA SER A 692 -25.48 10.54 4.00
C SER A 692 -25.27 11.37 5.26
N ASP A 693 -25.99 12.47 5.38
CA ASP A 693 -25.92 13.31 6.58
C ASP A 693 -26.35 12.48 7.81
N PRO A 694 -25.55 12.41 8.88
CA PRO A 694 -25.88 11.60 10.05
C PRO A 694 -27.13 12.08 10.80
N SER A 695 -27.63 13.29 10.54
CA SER A 695 -28.80 13.89 11.18
C SER A 695 -30.03 14.05 10.26
N ASP A 696 -29.84 13.90 8.93
CA ASP A 696 -30.93 14.07 7.94
C ASP A 696 -30.82 13.07 6.79
N ALA A 697 -31.65 12.06 6.79
CA ALA A 697 -31.69 11.01 5.76
C ALA A 697 -31.98 11.50 4.33
N ASN A 698 -32.43 12.75 4.14
CA ASN A 698 -32.67 13.36 2.83
C ASN A 698 -31.48 14.15 2.30
N THR A 699 -30.49 14.41 3.15
CA THR A 699 -29.27 15.10 2.75
C THR A 699 -28.17 14.06 2.47
N VAL A 700 -27.56 14.16 1.29
CA VAL A 700 -26.52 13.24 0.82
C VAL A 700 -25.46 13.99 0.02
N TYR A 701 -24.22 13.54 0.15
CA TYR A 701 -23.03 14.10 -0.51
C TYR A 701 -22.36 13.02 -1.35
N VAL A 702 -21.80 13.42 -2.49
CA VAL A 702 -21.05 12.55 -3.39
C VAL A 702 -19.74 13.22 -3.75
N SER A 703 -18.62 12.52 -3.58
CA SER A 703 -17.33 12.94 -4.10
C SER A 703 -17.00 12.23 -5.41
N LEU A 704 -16.22 12.91 -6.25
CA LEU A 704 -15.82 12.45 -7.56
C LEU A 704 -14.30 12.46 -7.72
N ALA A 705 -13.82 11.44 -8.40
CA ALA A 705 -12.48 11.42 -8.97
C ALA A 705 -12.42 12.31 -10.23
N GLY A 706 -11.29 12.20 -10.93
CA GLY A 706 -11.03 12.91 -12.18
C GLY A 706 -10.41 14.29 -11.98
N LEU A 707 -9.91 14.79 -13.09
CA LEU A 707 -9.16 16.05 -13.15
C LEU A 707 -9.95 17.10 -13.93
N GLN A 708 -11.19 17.28 -13.49
CA GLN A 708 -12.08 18.31 -14.04
C GLN A 708 -12.29 19.40 -13.00
N THR A 709 -11.81 20.61 -13.29
CA THR A 709 -11.92 21.77 -12.41
C THR A 709 -13.37 22.07 -12.04
N GLY A 710 -13.61 22.33 -10.76
CA GLY A 710 -14.93 22.71 -10.25
C GLY A 710 -15.97 21.59 -10.24
N THR A 711 -15.55 20.32 -10.41
CA THR A 711 -16.47 19.18 -10.48
C THR A 711 -15.98 18.07 -9.53
N LYS A 712 -16.11 18.30 -8.21
CA LYS A 712 -15.53 17.45 -7.18
C LYS A 712 -16.52 16.94 -6.15
N VAL A 713 -17.44 17.81 -5.66
CA VAL A 713 -18.40 17.45 -4.61
C VAL A 713 -19.79 17.97 -4.97
N PHE A 714 -20.79 17.12 -4.80
CA PHE A 714 -22.20 17.45 -4.99
C PHE A 714 -23.00 17.16 -3.74
N LYS A 715 -23.98 17.99 -3.46
CA LYS A 715 -24.93 17.89 -2.33
C LYS A 715 -26.36 17.82 -2.83
N SER A 716 -27.15 16.92 -2.28
CA SER A 716 -28.61 16.96 -2.36
C SER A 716 -29.17 17.12 -0.96
N THR A 717 -30.26 17.90 -0.83
CA THR A 717 -31.03 18.04 0.41
C THR A 717 -32.48 17.54 0.25
N ASN A 718 -32.75 16.83 -0.83
CA ASN A 718 -34.06 16.29 -1.18
C ASN A 718 -33.99 14.84 -1.70
N ALA A 719 -33.20 14.04 -1.01
CA ALA A 719 -33.07 12.58 -1.27
C ALA A 719 -32.58 12.25 -2.69
N GLY A 720 -31.73 13.10 -3.28
CA GLY A 720 -31.17 12.91 -4.62
C GLY A 720 -32.05 13.36 -5.78
N LEU A 721 -33.20 14.00 -5.51
CA LEU A 721 -34.08 14.52 -6.58
C LEU A 721 -33.47 15.72 -7.35
N SER A 722 -32.57 16.44 -6.70
CA SER A 722 -31.72 17.47 -7.33
C SER A 722 -30.41 17.62 -6.61
N TRP A 723 -29.39 18.07 -7.34
CA TRP A 723 -28.01 18.18 -6.87
C TRP A 723 -27.48 19.60 -7.03
N THR A 724 -26.74 20.06 -6.04
CA THR A 724 -26.01 21.31 -6.03
C THR A 724 -24.53 21.03 -6.04
N ASN A 725 -23.79 21.60 -6.97
CA ASN A 725 -22.34 21.54 -6.98
C ASN A 725 -21.77 22.44 -5.88
N ILE A 726 -21.01 21.88 -4.96
CA ILE A 726 -20.37 22.58 -3.84
C ILE A 726 -18.83 22.47 -3.90
N SER A 727 -18.27 22.22 -5.08
CA SER A 727 -16.82 22.09 -5.29
C SER A 727 -16.05 23.40 -5.03
N HIS A 728 -16.68 24.54 -5.30
CA HIS A 728 -16.13 25.89 -5.07
C HIS A 728 -14.66 26.02 -5.48
N ASN A 729 -13.77 26.36 -4.51
CA ASN A 729 -12.34 26.58 -4.68
C ASN A 729 -11.47 25.31 -4.45
N LEU A 730 -12.07 24.10 -4.40
CA LEU A 730 -11.26 22.89 -4.29
C LEU A 730 -10.26 22.78 -5.45
N PRO A 731 -9.02 22.36 -5.17
CA PRO A 731 -8.02 22.16 -6.21
C PRO A 731 -8.46 21.08 -7.19
N ASN A 732 -7.89 21.13 -8.41
CA ASN A 732 -8.21 20.16 -9.45
C ASN A 732 -7.45 18.85 -9.25
N VAL A 733 -7.80 18.12 -8.19
CA VAL A 733 -7.24 16.81 -7.85
C VAL A 733 -8.37 15.78 -7.64
N PRO A 734 -8.10 14.49 -7.80
CA PRO A 734 -9.06 13.46 -7.41
C PRO A 734 -9.43 13.58 -5.93
N LEU A 735 -10.70 13.39 -5.61
CA LEU A 735 -11.15 13.20 -4.22
C LEU A 735 -11.40 11.71 -3.97
N ASN A 736 -10.94 11.22 -2.83
CA ASN A 736 -11.04 9.82 -2.44
C ASN A 736 -12.21 9.55 -1.49
N CYS A 737 -12.57 10.53 -0.64
CA CYS A 737 -13.76 10.43 0.20
C CYS A 737 -14.35 11.81 0.54
N VAL A 738 -15.60 11.80 1.00
CA VAL A 738 -16.31 12.93 1.61
C VAL A 738 -17.00 12.44 2.88
N ARG A 739 -16.87 13.18 4.00
CA ARG A 739 -17.46 12.82 5.28
C ARG A 739 -18.11 14.03 5.95
N VAL A 740 -19.17 13.80 6.70
CA VAL A 740 -19.84 14.80 7.53
C VAL A 740 -19.39 14.63 8.97
N VAL A 741 -18.88 15.69 9.57
CA VAL A 741 -18.47 15.65 10.99
C VAL A 741 -19.72 15.59 11.87
N PRO A 742 -19.87 14.53 12.69
CA PRO A 742 -20.99 14.40 13.61
C PRO A 742 -21.09 15.60 14.58
N GLY A 743 -22.29 16.16 14.73
CA GLY A 743 -22.56 17.23 15.69
C GLY A 743 -22.27 18.64 15.16
N THR A 744 -21.32 18.88 14.28
CA THR A 744 -21.05 20.20 13.72
C THR A 744 -21.60 20.36 12.31
N GLY A 745 -21.72 19.28 11.54
CA GLY A 745 -22.12 19.30 10.14
C GLY A 745 -21.07 19.85 9.18
N ASP A 746 -19.84 20.05 9.65
CA ASP A 746 -18.71 20.37 8.76
C ASP A 746 -18.50 19.27 7.74
N LEU A 747 -18.22 19.63 6.50
CA LEU A 747 -17.80 18.67 5.48
C LEU A 747 -16.28 18.55 5.47
N MET A 748 -15.79 17.32 5.42
CA MET A 748 -14.40 16.99 5.17
C MET A 748 -14.29 16.24 3.86
N VAL A 749 -13.31 16.58 3.03
CA VAL A 749 -12.95 15.80 1.85
C VAL A 749 -11.47 15.46 1.90
N ALA A 750 -11.14 14.24 1.49
CA ALA A 750 -9.77 13.78 1.32
C ALA A 750 -9.48 13.54 -0.16
N GLY A 751 -8.25 13.83 -0.56
CA GLY A 751 -7.77 13.63 -1.92
C GLY A 751 -6.25 13.46 -1.99
N ASP A 752 -5.72 13.59 -3.18
CA ASP A 752 -4.31 13.30 -3.47
C ASP A 752 -3.33 14.28 -2.82
N ILE A 753 -3.78 15.42 -2.32
CA ILE A 753 -2.90 16.43 -1.72
C ILE A 753 -3.29 16.80 -0.28
N GLY A 754 -4.10 15.99 0.39
CA GLY A 754 -4.46 16.20 1.79
C GLY A 754 -5.95 16.26 2.06
N VAL A 755 -6.34 16.96 3.13
CA VAL A 755 -7.72 17.06 3.63
C VAL A 755 -8.19 18.50 3.61
N PHE A 756 -9.44 18.72 3.15
CA PHE A 756 -10.07 20.04 3.11
C PHE A 756 -11.37 20.03 3.90
N ARG A 757 -11.68 21.18 4.50
CA ARG A 757 -12.89 21.43 5.32
C ARG A 757 -13.78 22.48 4.69
N LEU A 758 -15.11 22.28 4.76
CA LEU A 758 -16.14 23.28 4.46
C LEU A 758 -17.11 23.37 5.65
N PRO A 759 -17.13 24.49 6.40
CA PRO A 759 -18.12 24.71 7.45
C PRO A 759 -19.54 24.79 6.88
N PRO A 760 -20.60 24.47 7.67
CA PRO A 760 -21.98 24.63 7.25
C PRO A 760 -22.32 26.05 6.80
N GLY A 761 -22.86 26.17 5.59
CA GLY A 761 -23.26 27.45 5.00
C GLY A 761 -22.12 28.28 4.39
N ASP A 762 -20.89 27.82 4.48
CA ASP A 762 -19.76 28.47 3.82
C ASP A 762 -19.64 28.03 2.34
N THR A 763 -18.84 28.78 1.59
CA THR A 763 -18.57 28.54 0.17
C THR A 763 -17.07 28.47 -0.13
N VAL A 764 -16.23 28.44 0.91
CA VAL A 764 -14.77 28.38 0.78
C VAL A 764 -14.22 27.18 1.52
N TRP A 765 -13.66 26.24 0.78
CA TRP A 765 -12.90 25.13 1.33
C TRP A 765 -11.55 25.62 1.85
N THR A 766 -11.17 25.17 3.03
CA THR A 766 -9.88 25.46 3.67
C THR A 766 -9.14 24.15 3.98
N GLU A 767 -7.83 24.20 4.06
CA GLU A 767 -7.04 23.04 4.47
C GLU A 767 -7.36 22.67 5.94
N ALA A 768 -7.57 21.38 6.20
CA ALA A 768 -7.93 20.87 7.52
C ALA A 768 -6.67 20.51 8.33
N GLY A 769 -6.21 21.43 9.18
CA GLY A 769 -5.02 21.26 10.01
C GLY A 769 -3.70 21.49 9.25
N SER A 770 -2.59 21.33 9.97
CA SER A 770 -1.22 21.52 9.48
C SER A 770 -0.35 20.31 9.86
N GLY A 771 0.82 20.15 9.25
CA GLY A 771 1.77 19.08 9.57
C GLY A 771 1.61 17.78 8.80
N LEU A 772 0.58 17.66 7.95
CA LEU A 772 0.43 16.51 7.06
C LEU A 772 1.40 16.64 5.87
N PRO A 773 2.24 15.64 5.57
CA PRO A 773 3.07 15.65 4.37
C PRO A 773 2.24 15.63 3.09
N ASN A 774 2.87 15.89 1.95
CA ASN A 774 2.24 15.73 0.64
C ASN A 774 2.05 14.25 0.32
N VAL A 775 0.88 13.72 0.67
CA VAL A 775 0.53 12.32 0.53
C VAL A 775 -0.93 12.17 0.15
N ILE A 776 -1.24 11.14 -0.61
CA ILE A 776 -2.62 10.75 -0.92
C ILE A 776 -3.31 10.35 0.39
N VAL A 777 -4.42 11.01 0.72
CA VAL A 777 -5.29 10.61 1.82
C VAL A 777 -6.42 9.75 1.26
N SER A 778 -6.46 8.50 1.69
CA SER A 778 -7.38 7.50 1.12
C SER A 778 -8.73 7.46 1.82
N ASP A 779 -8.78 7.75 3.14
CA ASP A 779 -10.03 7.74 3.90
C ASP A 779 -9.98 8.63 5.15
N ILE A 780 -11.18 8.96 5.68
CA ILE A 780 -11.37 9.75 6.91
C ILE A 780 -12.33 9.03 7.84
N GLU A 781 -11.96 8.96 9.12
CA GLU A 781 -12.82 8.49 10.20
C GLU A 781 -12.89 9.48 11.36
N PHE A 782 -14.00 9.46 12.10
CA PHE A 782 -14.18 10.29 13.29
C PHE A 782 -14.38 9.42 14.53
N ASN A 783 -13.64 9.72 15.57
CA ASN A 783 -13.91 9.20 16.91
C ASN A 783 -14.22 10.37 17.87
N PRO A 784 -15.50 10.73 18.03
CA PRO A 784 -15.92 11.83 18.90
C PRO A 784 -15.58 11.59 20.38
N ALA A 785 -15.61 10.33 20.85
CA ALA A 785 -15.30 10.00 22.23
C ALA A 785 -13.84 10.30 22.60
N LEU A 786 -12.93 10.22 21.64
CA LEU A 786 -11.52 10.58 21.80
C LEU A 786 -11.20 11.97 21.25
N ASN A 787 -12.20 12.72 20.76
CA ASN A 787 -12.00 14.00 20.09
C ASN A 787 -11.01 13.91 18.91
N LYS A 788 -11.09 12.85 18.08
CA LYS A 788 -10.14 12.63 16.99
C LYS A 788 -10.80 12.60 15.62
N MET A 789 -10.14 13.25 14.67
CA MET A 789 -10.24 12.95 13.25
C MET A 789 -9.02 12.12 12.85
N ILE A 790 -9.26 10.99 12.20
CA ILE A 790 -8.27 9.98 11.86
C ILE A 790 -8.31 9.79 10.35
N ILE A 791 -7.15 9.72 9.72
CA ILE A 791 -7.04 9.50 8.27
C ILE A 791 -6.09 8.36 7.98
N SER A 792 -6.40 7.61 6.93
CA SER A 792 -5.44 6.71 6.29
C SER A 792 -4.79 7.39 5.10
N THR A 793 -3.52 7.04 4.85
CA THR A 793 -2.74 7.58 3.74
C THR A 793 -2.14 6.48 2.89
N PHE A 794 -1.84 6.78 1.65
CA PHE A 794 -1.17 5.86 0.75
C PHE A 794 0.34 6.14 0.76
N GLY A 795 1.07 5.52 1.73
CA GLY A 795 2.52 5.60 1.87
C GLY A 795 3.05 6.23 3.15
N ARG A 796 2.19 6.81 4.00
CA ARG A 796 2.61 7.44 5.27
C ARG A 796 1.79 6.96 6.47
N GLY A 797 1.17 5.77 6.39
CA GLY A 797 0.44 5.16 7.49
C GLY A 797 -0.85 5.92 7.85
N ILE A 798 -1.20 5.89 9.13
CA ILE A 798 -2.41 6.52 9.69
C ILE A 798 -2.01 7.72 10.53
N TRP A 799 -2.78 8.82 10.39
CA TRP A 799 -2.58 10.08 11.09
C TRP A 799 -3.83 10.50 11.83
N ALA A 800 -3.66 11.29 12.87
CA ALA A 800 -4.77 11.86 13.64
C ALA A 800 -4.54 13.35 13.91
N THR A 801 -5.65 14.05 14.15
CA THR A 801 -5.67 15.41 14.70
C THR A 801 -6.85 15.56 15.64
N ASP A 802 -6.84 16.59 16.49
CA ASP A 802 -7.97 16.86 17.37
C ASP A 802 -9.15 17.41 16.58
N LEU A 803 -10.29 16.74 16.67
CA LEU A 803 -11.50 17.12 15.94
C LEU A 803 -11.97 18.53 16.33
N SER A 804 -11.91 18.87 17.62
CA SER A 804 -12.25 20.20 18.12
C SER A 804 -11.33 21.30 17.58
N ALA A 805 -10.06 21.01 17.36
CA ALA A 805 -9.12 21.99 16.83
C ALA A 805 -9.34 22.27 15.33
N VAL A 806 -9.89 21.29 14.60
CA VAL A 806 -10.17 21.42 13.17
C VAL A 806 -11.55 22.00 12.89
N THR A 807 -12.57 21.63 13.68
CA THR A 807 -13.99 21.93 13.37
C THR A 807 -14.68 22.83 14.38
N GLY A 808 -14.06 23.08 15.54
CA GLY A 808 -14.76 23.71 16.69
C GLY A 808 -15.72 22.74 17.38
N PHE A 809 -15.63 21.44 17.07
CA PHE A 809 -16.37 20.38 17.75
C PHE A 809 -16.17 20.52 19.27
N MET A 810 -17.25 20.57 20.03
CA MET A 810 -17.20 20.52 21.48
C MET A 810 -17.50 19.07 21.87
N PRO A 811 -16.51 18.31 22.39
CA PRO A 811 -16.82 17.03 23.01
C PRO A 811 -17.97 17.25 23.99
N SER A 812 -19.03 16.44 23.95
CA SER A 812 -20.05 16.50 24.97
C SER A 812 -19.35 16.31 26.32
N GLU A 813 -19.64 17.13 27.33
CA GLU A 813 -19.11 16.93 28.70
C GLU A 813 -19.51 15.53 29.22
N ASP A 814 -20.46 14.88 28.54
CA ASP A 814 -20.96 13.52 28.79
C ASP A 814 -20.16 12.40 28.09
N ALA A 815 -19.25 12.70 27.15
CA ALA A 815 -18.18 11.75 26.77
C ALA A 815 -17.20 11.61 27.93
N SER A 816 -17.72 11.12 29.04
CA SER A 816 -16.99 10.95 30.28
C SER A 816 -15.80 10.05 30.03
N ALA A 817 -14.62 10.49 30.47
CA ALA A 817 -13.44 9.63 30.56
C ALA A 817 -13.90 8.26 31.09
N PRO A 818 -13.43 7.14 30.53
CA PRO A 818 -13.83 5.82 30.98
C PRO A 818 -13.66 5.79 32.48
N LEU A 819 -14.61 5.19 33.19
CA LEU A 819 -14.53 5.09 34.62
C LEU A 819 -13.28 4.28 34.97
N GLU A 820 -12.23 4.97 35.40
CA GLU A 820 -10.99 4.30 35.80
C GLU A 820 -11.15 3.67 37.18
N PHE A 821 -10.95 2.38 37.27
CA PHE A 821 -10.88 1.63 38.50
C PHE A 821 -9.77 0.58 38.40
N LEU A 822 -9.25 0.18 39.55
CA LEU A 822 -8.21 -0.83 39.65
C LEU A 822 -8.78 -2.10 40.29
N LEU A 823 -8.52 -3.25 39.64
CA LEU A 823 -8.84 -4.57 40.18
C LEU A 823 -7.55 -5.26 40.63
N THR A 824 -7.43 -5.53 41.90
CA THR A 824 -6.22 -6.14 42.51
C THR A 824 -6.55 -7.18 43.56
N PRO A 825 -5.81 -8.31 43.59
CA PRO A 825 -4.78 -8.74 42.66
C PRO A 825 -5.36 -9.26 41.32
N ASN A 826 -4.54 -9.27 40.28
CA ASN A 826 -4.86 -9.91 39.01
C ASN A 826 -3.57 -10.56 38.47
N PRO A 827 -3.48 -11.91 38.34
CA PRO A 827 -4.52 -12.93 38.65
C PRO A 827 -4.91 -13.00 40.14
N ASN A 828 -6.09 -13.59 40.42
CA ASN A 828 -6.63 -13.80 41.76
C ASN A 828 -7.29 -15.20 41.93
N THR A 829 -7.77 -15.51 43.14
CA THR A 829 -8.46 -16.77 43.45
C THR A 829 -9.96 -16.58 43.64
N GLY A 830 -10.57 -15.62 42.93
CA GLY A 830 -11.93 -15.14 43.17
C GLY A 830 -12.06 -14.15 44.31
N GLN A 831 -10.92 -13.75 44.94
CA GLN A 831 -10.87 -12.70 45.93
C GLN A 831 -10.03 -11.52 45.37
N PHE A 832 -10.67 -10.37 45.25
CA PHE A 832 -10.04 -9.15 44.72
C PHE A 832 -10.76 -7.93 45.25
N SER A 833 -10.08 -6.77 45.16
CA SER A 833 -10.66 -5.46 45.44
C SER A 833 -10.79 -4.65 44.14
N LEU A 834 -11.90 -3.95 44.02
CA LEU A 834 -12.11 -2.89 43.04
C LEU A 834 -11.94 -1.54 43.77
N SER A 835 -11.08 -0.69 43.24
CA SER A 835 -10.83 0.64 43.85
C SER A 835 -10.74 1.71 42.75
N GLY A 836 -11.29 2.90 42.98
CA GLY A 836 -11.35 4.03 42.07
C GLY A 836 -12.17 5.18 42.65
N ALA A 837 -12.36 6.23 41.86
CA ALA A 837 -13.24 7.34 42.23
C ALA A 837 -14.72 6.97 41.96
N LEU A 838 -15.23 5.97 42.71
CA LEU A 838 -16.56 5.38 42.53
C LEU A 838 -17.55 5.92 43.54
N SER A 839 -18.79 6.21 43.13
CA SER A 839 -19.87 6.62 44.03
C SER A 839 -20.50 5.41 44.73
N SER A 840 -21.26 5.70 45.82
CA SER A 840 -22.05 4.64 46.49
C SER A 840 -23.19 4.06 45.68
N ASN A 841 -23.47 4.61 44.50
CA ASN A 841 -24.49 4.12 43.56
C ASN A 841 -23.91 3.33 42.40
N ALA A 842 -22.57 3.19 42.33
CA ALA A 842 -21.93 2.43 41.28
C ALA A 842 -22.30 0.95 41.33
N THR A 843 -22.58 0.35 40.20
CA THR A 843 -22.88 -1.09 40.07
C THR A 843 -21.72 -1.83 39.43
N VAL A 844 -21.47 -3.04 39.89
CA VAL A 844 -20.46 -3.95 39.31
C VAL A 844 -21.15 -5.21 38.80
N GLU A 845 -20.85 -5.53 37.54
CA GLU A 845 -21.17 -6.80 36.95
C GLU A 845 -19.88 -7.58 36.68
N ILE A 846 -19.81 -8.83 37.07
CA ILE A 846 -18.79 -9.77 36.66
C ILE A 846 -19.34 -10.63 35.55
N ARG A 847 -18.69 -10.68 34.43
CA ARG A 847 -19.09 -11.40 33.23
C ARG A 847 -18.07 -12.48 32.89
N ASP A 848 -18.50 -13.60 32.43
CA ASP A 848 -17.64 -14.63 31.82
C ASP A 848 -17.24 -14.23 30.39
N ILE A 849 -16.40 -15.03 29.74
CA ILE A 849 -15.92 -14.81 28.37
C ILE A 849 -17.02 -14.81 27.31
N MET A 850 -18.20 -15.31 27.64
CA MET A 850 -19.39 -15.30 26.76
C MET A 850 -20.28 -14.07 27.02
N GLY A 851 -19.84 -13.12 27.85
CA GLY A 851 -20.57 -11.90 28.21
C GLY A 851 -21.71 -12.14 29.21
N LYS A 852 -21.92 -13.39 29.68
CA LYS A 852 -22.97 -13.71 30.66
C LYS A 852 -22.61 -13.13 32.02
N VAL A 853 -23.54 -12.41 32.64
CA VAL A 853 -23.38 -11.91 34.01
C VAL A 853 -23.39 -13.09 34.97
N VAL A 854 -22.27 -13.32 35.65
CA VAL A 854 -22.09 -14.38 36.70
C VAL A 854 -22.21 -13.82 38.11
N HIS A 855 -22.07 -12.51 38.28
CA HIS A 855 -22.30 -11.81 39.55
C HIS A 855 -22.64 -10.36 39.30
N GLN A 856 -23.51 -9.78 40.08
CA GLN A 856 -23.84 -8.35 40.06
C GLN A 856 -24.01 -7.84 41.48
N THR A 857 -23.47 -6.69 41.79
CA THR A 857 -23.61 -6.02 43.08
C THR A 857 -23.55 -4.49 42.90
N GLN A 858 -24.01 -3.77 43.93
CA GLN A 858 -23.89 -2.30 44.00
C GLN A 858 -22.89 -1.93 45.09
N PHE A 859 -22.16 -0.83 44.92
CA PHE A 859 -21.31 -0.30 45.96
C PHE A 859 -22.12 0.26 47.12
N GLU A 860 -21.69 -0.09 48.35
CA GLU A 860 -22.30 0.43 49.56
C GLU A 860 -21.43 1.55 50.19
N THR A 861 -20.19 1.70 49.72
CA THR A 861 -19.21 2.64 50.25
C THR A 861 -18.40 3.33 49.12
N LEU A 862 -17.93 4.56 49.38
CA LEU A 862 -17.11 5.31 48.47
C LEU A 862 -15.66 4.72 48.39
N GLY A 863 -15.17 4.55 47.17
CA GLY A 863 -13.76 4.41 46.86
C GLY A 863 -13.22 2.99 46.67
N SER A 864 -13.68 1.97 47.41
CA SER A 864 -13.25 0.59 47.15
C SER A 864 -14.22 -0.48 47.70
N VAL A 865 -14.29 -1.59 46.98
CA VAL A 865 -15.12 -2.75 47.39
C VAL A 865 -14.27 -4.02 47.37
N GLN A 866 -14.38 -4.82 48.42
CA GLN A 866 -13.78 -6.15 48.46
C GLN A 866 -14.80 -7.17 47.92
N MET A 867 -14.37 -7.99 47.00
CA MET A 867 -15.16 -9.03 46.39
C MET A 867 -14.58 -10.41 46.72
N LYS A 868 -15.49 -11.34 47.09
CA LYS A 868 -15.15 -12.72 47.29
C LYS A 868 -16.21 -13.57 46.56
N LEU A 869 -15.83 -14.05 45.37
CA LEU A 869 -16.70 -14.78 44.48
C LEU A 869 -16.21 -16.22 44.30
N ASN A 870 -17.14 -17.14 44.19
CA ASN A 870 -16.79 -18.53 43.89
C ASN A 870 -16.87 -18.73 42.37
N LEU A 871 -15.80 -18.39 41.69
CA LEU A 871 -15.68 -18.48 40.24
C LEU A 871 -14.75 -19.64 39.86
N ASN A 872 -15.05 -20.31 38.76
CA ASN A 872 -14.13 -21.30 38.20
C ASN A 872 -12.86 -20.60 37.66
N SER A 873 -11.74 -21.37 37.59
CA SER A 873 -10.54 -20.86 36.92
C SER A 873 -10.84 -20.45 35.47
N GLY A 874 -10.50 -19.24 35.09
CA GLY A 874 -10.83 -18.69 33.79
C GLY A 874 -10.64 -17.18 33.68
N LEU A 875 -10.97 -16.65 32.50
CA LEU A 875 -10.94 -15.22 32.20
C LEU A 875 -12.33 -14.61 32.45
N TYR A 876 -12.36 -13.45 33.10
CA TYR A 876 -13.57 -12.70 33.43
C TYR A 876 -13.40 -11.23 33.16
N PHE A 877 -14.53 -10.51 33.09
CA PHE A 877 -14.59 -9.05 32.94
C PHE A 877 -15.36 -8.45 34.11
N ALA A 878 -14.80 -7.47 34.76
CA ALA A 878 -15.48 -6.59 35.71
C ALA A 878 -15.97 -5.35 34.95
N VAL A 879 -17.28 -5.18 34.87
CA VAL A 879 -17.94 -4.01 34.29
C VAL A 879 -18.50 -3.17 35.41
N VAL A 880 -17.98 -1.95 35.55
CA VAL A 880 -18.43 -1.02 36.59
C VAL A 880 -19.17 0.13 35.95
N ARG A 881 -20.36 0.46 36.44
CA ARG A 881 -21.18 1.59 36.01
C ARG A 881 -21.42 2.53 37.20
N ASP A 882 -21.19 3.81 36.98
CA ASP A 882 -21.41 4.87 37.96
C ASP A 882 -22.09 6.07 37.29
N GLY A 883 -23.40 6.15 37.40
CA GLY A 883 -24.23 7.04 36.59
C GLY A 883 -24.12 6.66 35.11
N GLU A 884 -23.77 7.60 34.28
CA GLU A 884 -23.56 7.38 32.84
C GLU A 884 -22.14 6.87 32.50
N LYS A 885 -21.24 6.87 33.48
CA LYS A 885 -19.85 6.38 33.31
C LYS A 885 -19.79 4.87 33.39
N MET A 886 -19.00 4.27 32.50
CA MET A 886 -18.74 2.84 32.49
C MET A 886 -17.24 2.56 32.34
N GLY A 887 -16.73 1.60 33.14
CA GLY A 887 -15.39 1.07 33.01
C GLY A 887 -15.42 -0.45 32.90
N VAL A 888 -14.48 -1.02 32.16
CA VAL A 888 -14.35 -2.48 32.00
C VAL A 888 -12.90 -2.87 32.25
N GLN A 889 -12.68 -3.88 33.10
CA GLN A 889 -11.35 -4.44 33.30
C GLN A 889 -11.39 -5.97 33.28
N ARG A 890 -10.50 -6.60 32.53
CA ARG A 890 -10.34 -8.05 32.48
C ARG A 890 -9.51 -8.54 33.66
N PHE A 891 -9.83 -9.71 34.20
CA PHE A 891 -9.04 -10.38 35.22
C PHE A 891 -9.08 -11.90 35.08
N VAL A 892 -8.06 -12.55 35.61
CA VAL A 892 -7.89 -14.00 35.58
C VAL A 892 -8.13 -14.59 36.97
N VAL A 893 -8.99 -15.61 37.09
CA VAL A 893 -9.18 -16.46 38.26
C VAL A 893 -8.35 -17.72 38.08
N GLN A 894 -7.50 -18.04 39.03
CA GLN A 894 -6.63 -19.23 39.06
C GLN A 894 -7.19 -20.34 39.94
#